data_3a8997a0ec1682a1d0c9a99020687c64
#
_entry.id   3a8997a0ec1682a1d0c9a99020687c64
#
_cell.length_a   1.000
_cell.length_b   1.000
_cell.length_c   1.000
_cell.angle_alpha   90.00
_cell.angle_beta   90.00
_cell.angle_gamma   90.00
#
_symmetry.space_group_name_H-M   'P 1'
#
loop_
_entity.id
_entity.type
_entity.pdbx_description
1 polymer ?
#
loop_
_entity_poly.entity_id
_entity_poly.type
_entity_poly.pdbx_seq_one_letter_code
_entity_poly.pdbx_strand_id
1 'polypeptide(L)'
;MILKFDLKEEYIRLLGLKPDEEIAYCVPYDIGDDGNYLKDSYVVVTEERLFVLEEGSLKKEIRLDEVSEILSEPMIACGVLYYTIEADSKDGKKQENILVRFSSKHLSRYAYISRGCRLLKENPEARVVSNEDETTCPKCGRALPGTKQCPHCNHKKQGFLHEMLEMVKPYPKTMLVIGVLMLLATAVTLFNPSMQRILVDDVIRDGNKDIYDALLVIGVMFLLSTGIIFINLGKAYMCSKLGTSISSDLRRKLYQKIQLLSLSFINDRKPGELMNRVVSDTARINEFMADTFCNLLTVFIIFIFDVVIMLILDWQMALLAFAFIPVMAYISFSFRKFVHRRFHMQWVKSDRIHSNLQDVLSGMSVVKSYGKEEEEAEHFNKTADEFAVVQFQNEKFWAVFFPALQFIVSVGVYLVTYFGGVRVLSGEKTVGELMQFIAYVSMLYQYVGWITNLPRQLMNVVTSLERISDVMNQEPEIFDTAKSKELKIKGHVQLKDASFGYKSYKPVLDGISLDVKPGEMIGLVGASGTGKSTLINLIMHLYEVDNGEILIDGTNIKDIKLENYHSQIGVVLQETFLFTGTILNNIKFAKPDATYDEVIQAAKMANAHEFICRTPDGYNTYLSERGFNLSGGERQRIAIARAILNNPGILILDEATASLDTESEYLIQKALERLTNGRTTFAIAHRLSTLKDADRLVVIDQHHIAEVGTHDELMAKGGIYAGLVNAQLEMNAS
;
A
#
# COMPACT_ATOMS: atom_id res chain seq x y z
N MET A 1 -2.91 -0.23 -24.79
CA MET A 1 -4.05 -1.14 -24.46
C MET A 1 -4.58 -1.73 -25.77
N ILE A 2 -4.92 -3.00 -25.85
CA ILE A 2 -5.47 -3.60 -27.08
C ILE A 2 -6.92 -3.15 -27.19
N LEU A 3 -7.21 -2.31 -28.17
CA LEU A 3 -8.56 -1.82 -28.51
C LEU A 3 -9.06 -2.42 -29.85
N LYS A 4 -8.22 -3.17 -30.54
CA LYS A 4 -8.57 -3.85 -31.79
C LYS A 4 -8.20 -5.34 -31.63
N PHE A 5 -9.18 -6.15 -31.25
CA PHE A 5 -9.05 -7.59 -31.17
C PHE A 5 -9.32 -8.22 -32.52
N ASP A 6 -8.62 -9.32 -32.84
CA ASP A 6 -8.85 -10.06 -34.08
C ASP A 6 -10.21 -10.74 -34.06
N LEU A 7 -11.05 -10.41 -35.03
CA LEU A 7 -12.34 -11.05 -35.26
C LEU A 7 -12.18 -12.27 -36.16
N LYS A 8 -12.96 -13.31 -35.90
CA LYS A 8 -13.08 -14.44 -36.80
C LYS A 8 -13.65 -13.99 -38.15
N GLU A 9 -13.21 -14.58 -39.25
CA GLU A 9 -13.69 -14.24 -40.60
C GLU A 9 -15.21 -14.33 -40.76
N GLU A 10 -15.86 -15.24 -40.03
CA GLU A 10 -17.31 -15.38 -39.99
C GLU A 10 -18.00 -14.12 -39.45
N TYR A 11 -17.42 -13.47 -38.44
CA TYR A 11 -17.96 -12.25 -37.84
C TYR A 11 -17.77 -11.05 -38.74
N ILE A 12 -16.62 -10.96 -39.43
CA ILE A 12 -16.34 -9.90 -40.42
C ILE A 12 -17.37 -9.94 -41.57
N ARG A 13 -17.78 -11.13 -42.01
CA ARG A 13 -18.82 -11.29 -43.04
C ARG A 13 -20.21 -10.85 -42.53
N LEU A 14 -20.52 -11.10 -41.27
CA LEU A 14 -21.79 -10.70 -40.65
C LEU A 14 -21.94 -9.18 -40.51
N LEU A 15 -20.83 -8.45 -40.38
CA LEU A 15 -20.83 -6.99 -40.25
C LEU A 15 -21.21 -6.26 -41.56
N GLY A 16 -21.09 -6.92 -42.71
CA GLY A 16 -21.42 -6.31 -44.02
C GLY A 16 -20.69 -5.00 -44.25
N LEU A 17 -19.38 -4.94 -43.97
CA LEU A 17 -18.57 -3.74 -44.11
C LEU A 17 -18.47 -3.32 -45.57
N LYS A 18 -18.49 -2.01 -45.84
CA LYS A 18 -18.23 -1.44 -47.17
C LYS A 18 -16.74 -1.67 -47.56
N PRO A 19 -16.39 -1.69 -48.87
CA PRO A 19 -15.01 -1.91 -49.30
C PRO A 19 -13.97 -0.96 -48.69
N ASP A 20 -14.38 0.25 -48.36
CA ASP A 20 -13.54 1.32 -47.82
C ASP A 20 -13.72 1.55 -46.32
N GLU A 21 -14.53 0.70 -45.63
CA GLU A 21 -14.85 0.85 -44.22
C GLU A 21 -13.88 0.05 -43.33
N GLU A 22 -13.05 0.74 -42.58
CA GLU A 22 -12.11 0.11 -41.66
C GLU A 22 -12.65 0.02 -40.23
N ILE A 23 -12.29 -1.08 -39.55
CA ILE A 23 -12.61 -1.24 -38.11
C ILE A 23 -11.65 -0.36 -37.31
N ALA A 24 -12.19 0.65 -36.64
CA ALA A 24 -11.45 1.52 -35.74
C ALA A 24 -11.18 0.85 -34.38
N TYR A 25 -12.23 0.26 -33.79
CA TYR A 25 -12.17 -0.43 -32.49
C TYR A 25 -12.89 -1.78 -32.56
N CYS A 26 -12.35 -2.78 -31.84
CA CYS A 26 -13.00 -4.08 -31.63
C CYS A 26 -12.65 -4.58 -30.22
N VAL A 27 -13.61 -4.54 -29.30
CA VAL A 27 -13.37 -4.87 -27.89
C VAL A 27 -14.39 -5.90 -27.40
N PRO A 28 -13.95 -6.95 -26.70
CA PRO A 28 -14.86 -7.94 -26.13
C PRO A 28 -15.66 -7.36 -24.98
N TYR A 29 -16.92 -7.81 -24.85
CA TYR A 29 -17.73 -7.69 -23.66
C TYR A 29 -18.18 -9.06 -23.16
N ASP A 30 -18.52 -9.16 -21.88
CA ASP A 30 -18.64 -10.45 -21.21
C ASP A 30 -19.85 -10.58 -20.28
N ILE A 31 -20.81 -9.64 -20.31
CA ILE A 31 -22.04 -9.69 -19.50
C ILE A 31 -23.24 -9.45 -20.42
N GLY A 32 -24.18 -10.39 -20.44
CA GLY A 32 -25.43 -10.30 -21.16
C GLY A 32 -26.49 -9.42 -20.44
N ASP A 33 -27.58 -9.14 -21.11
CA ASP A 33 -28.70 -8.38 -20.55
C ASP A 33 -29.33 -9.09 -19.35
N ASP A 34 -29.26 -10.41 -19.31
CA ASP A 34 -29.73 -11.28 -18.23
C ASP A 34 -28.74 -11.40 -17.04
N GLY A 35 -27.58 -10.74 -17.15
CA GLY A 35 -26.51 -10.78 -16.15
C GLY A 35 -25.60 -12.00 -16.22
N ASN A 36 -25.79 -12.91 -17.16
CA ASN A 36 -24.94 -14.09 -17.36
C ASN A 36 -23.66 -13.72 -18.12
N TYR A 37 -22.59 -14.52 -17.90
CA TYR A 37 -21.34 -14.33 -18.62
C TYR A 37 -21.45 -14.85 -20.05
N LEU A 38 -21.09 -13.98 -21.01
CA LEU A 38 -21.04 -14.26 -22.45
C LEU A 38 -19.64 -14.68 -22.90
N LYS A 39 -19.58 -15.45 -23.97
CA LYS A 39 -18.33 -15.81 -24.68
C LYS A 39 -18.40 -15.28 -26.11
N ASP A 40 -17.22 -14.95 -26.66
CA ASP A 40 -17.08 -14.53 -28.07
C ASP A 40 -18.03 -13.40 -28.48
N SER A 41 -18.20 -12.38 -27.62
CA SER A 41 -19.07 -11.23 -27.83
C SER A 41 -18.23 -9.95 -27.91
N TYR A 42 -18.51 -9.07 -28.90
CA TYR A 42 -17.66 -7.93 -29.23
C TYR A 42 -18.49 -6.68 -29.54
N VAL A 43 -17.94 -5.53 -29.16
CA VAL A 43 -18.37 -4.21 -29.69
C VAL A 43 -17.35 -3.82 -30.75
N VAL A 44 -17.84 -3.60 -31.97
CA VAL A 44 -17.04 -3.18 -33.11
C VAL A 44 -17.46 -1.79 -33.53
N VAL A 45 -16.51 -0.88 -33.66
CA VAL A 45 -16.72 0.50 -34.10
C VAL A 45 -15.95 0.72 -35.39
N THR A 46 -16.64 1.21 -36.40
CA THR A 46 -16.06 1.72 -37.65
C THR A 46 -16.10 3.24 -37.66
N GLU A 47 -15.68 3.87 -38.75
CA GLU A 47 -15.75 5.33 -38.90
C GLU A 47 -17.20 5.86 -38.92
N GLU A 48 -18.17 5.05 -39.39
CA GLU A 48 -19.56 5.47 -39.56
C GLU A 48 -20.55 4.75 -38.62
N ARG A 49 -20.22 3.52 -38.18
CA ARG A 49 -21.16 2.61 -37.53
C ARG A 49 -20.58 1.93 -36.28
N LEU A 50 -21.46 1.59 -35.37
CA LEU A 50 -21.15 0.78 -34.18
C LEU A 50 -22.00 -0.50 -34.22
N PHE A 51 -21.35 -1.63 -34.04
CA PHE A 51 -21.97 -2.96 -34.05
C PHE A 51 -21.79 -3.64 -32.71
N VAL A 52 -22.82 -4.37 -32.28
CA VAL A 52 -22.79 -5.28 -31.13
C VAL A 52 -22.96 -6.70 -31.64
N LEU A 53 -21.92 -7.50 -31.47
CA LEU A 53 -21.91 -8.93 -31.78
C LEU A 53 -22.06 -9.74 -30.48
N GLU A 54 -23.05 -10.59 -30.40
CA GLU A 54 -23.32 -11.45 -29.23
C GLU A 54 -23.33 -12.92 -29.66
N GLU A 55 -22.39 -13.71 -29.15
CA GLU A 55 -22.26 -15.14 -29.38
C GLU A 55 -22.45 -15.58 -30.86
N GLY A 56 -21.82 -14.88 -31.77
CA GLY A 56 -21.84 -15.20 -33.21
C GLY A 56 -23.02 -14.61 -34.00
N SER A 57 -23.84 -13.77 -33.41
CA SER A 57 -24.95 -13.08 -34.07
C SER A 57 -24.82 -11.55 -33.96
N LEU A 58 -25.27 -10.83 -34.99
CA LEU A 58 -25.38 -9.37 -34.93
C LEU A 58 -26.60 -8.99 -34.11
N LYS A 59 -26.39 -8.44 -32.92
CA LYS A 59 -27.46 -8.02 -32.00
C LYS A 59 -27.98 -6.63 -32.30
N LYS A 60 -27.06 -5.69 -32.63
CA LYS A 60 -27.39 -4.30 -32.84
C LYS A 60 -26.42 -3.64 -33.79
N GLU A 61 -26.96 -2.76 -34.64
CA GLU A 61 -26.22 -1.86 -35.53
C GLU A 61 -26.73 -0.44 -35.30
N ILE A 62 -25.84 0.51 -35.14
CA ILE A 62 -26.18 1.92 -34.88
C ILE A 62 -25.24 2.80 -35.70
N ARG A 63 -25.78 3.81 -36.34
CA ARG A 63 -24.99 4.82 -37.04
C ARG A 63 -24.50 5.86 -36.05
N LEU A 64 -23.25 6.27 -36.14
CA LEU A 64 -22.65 7.25 -35.23
C LEU A 64 -23.23 8.66 -35.41
N ASP A 65 -23.77 8.99 -36.58
CA ASP A 65 -24.45 10.26 -36.85
C ASP A 65 -25.82 10.36 -36.20
N GLU A 66 -26.48 9.24 -35.91
CA GLU A 66 -27.83 9.22 -35.25
C GLU A 66 -27.72 9.29 -33.71
N VAL A 67 -26.56 9.15 -33.15
CA VAL A 67 -26.30 9.11 -31.69
C VAL A 67 -25.83 10.48 -31.23
N SER A 68 -26.44 11.06 -30.21
CA SER A 68 -26.00 12.32 -29.63
C SER A 68 -24.67 12.15 -28.90
N GLU A 69 -24.56 11.14 -28.02
CA GLU A 69 -23.40 10.89 -27.22
C GLU A 69 -23.27 9.39 -26.85
N ILE A 70 -22.04 8.87 -26.75
CA ILE A 70 -21.76 7.51 -26.27
C ILE A 70 -20.94 7.62 -25.01
N LEU A 71 -21.44 7.07 -23.90
CA LEU A 71 -20.84 7.18 -22.57
C LEU A 71 -20.63 5.80 -21.93
N SER A 72 -19.54 5.68 -21.19
CA SER A 72 -19.22 4.48 -20.42
C SER A 72 -19.25 4.84 -18.94
N GLU A 73 -20.11 4.16 -18.17
CA GLU A 73 -20.22 4.36 -16.73
C GLU A 73 -19.87 3.11 -15.93
N PRO A 74 -19.09 3.26 -14.87
CA PRO A 74 -18.84 2.18 -13.91
C PRO A 74 -20.06 2.01 -12.99
N MET A 75 -20.54 0.78 -12.87
CA MET A 75 -21.53 0.36 -11.89
C MET A 75 -20.91 -0.54 -10.81
N ILE A 76 -21.69 -0.92 -9.80
CA ILE A 76 -21.25 -1.87 -8.78
C ILE A 76 -20.97 -3.24 -9.44
N ALA A 77 -19.70 -3.63 -9.45
CA ALA A 77 -19.17 -4.88 -10.04
C ALA A 77 -19.14 -4.98 -11.58
N CYS A 78 -19.71 -4.06 -12.34
CA CYS A 78 -19.69 -4.05 -13.81
C CYS A 78 -19.56 -2.63 -14.35
N GLY A 79 -19.46 -2.51 -15.69
CA GLY A 79 -19.60 -1.25 -16.40
C GLY A 79 -20.69 -1.36 -17.45
N VAL A 80 -21.22 -0.24 -17.89
CA VAL A 80 -22.25 -0.13 -18.91
C VAL A 80 -21.80 0.87 -19.96
N LEU A 81 -21.90 0.49 -21.24
CA LEU A 81 -21.83 1.42 -22.36
C LEU A 81 -23.26 1.75 -22.78
N TYR A 82 -23.58 3.02 -22.83
CA TYR A 82 -24.89 3.48 -23.28
C TYR A 82 -24.73 4.63 -24.29
N TYR A 83 -25.79 4.88 -25.05
CA TYR A 83 -25.85 5.96 -26.01
C TYR A 83 -27.14 6.79 -25.79
N THR A 84 -27.06 8.06 -26.13
CA THR A 84 -28.15 8.99 -26.05
C THR A 84 -28.59 9.43 -27.44
N ILE A 85 -29.91 9.55 -27.67
CA ILE A 85 -30.51 10.07 -28.88
C ILE A 85 -31.26 11.34 -28.50
N GLU A 86 -31.20 12.37 -29.33
CA GLU A 86 -32.08 13.57 -29.17
C GLU A 86 -33.52 13.13 -29.37
N ALA A 87 -34.30 13.19 -28.28
CA ALA A 87 -35.70 12.87 -28.38
C ALA A 87 -36.47 14.10 -28.93
N ASP A 88 -37.31 13.88 -29.93
CA ASP A 88 -38.24 14.85 -30.53
C ASP A 88 -39.35 15.35 -29.54
N SER A 89 -39.07 15.31 -28.23
CA SER A 89 -40.02 15.70 -27.19
C SER A 89 -39.75 17.12 -26.70
N LYS A 90 -40.82 17.93 -26.56
CA LYS A 90 -40.81 19.32 -26.09
C LYS A 90 -40.16 19.54 -24.72
N ASP A 91 -39.76 18.51 -24.02
CA ASP A 91 -39.15 18.55 -22.68
C ASP A 91 -37.62 18.38 -22.65
N GLY A 92 -36.92 18.25 -23.80
CA GLY A 92 -35.46 18.26 -23.89
C GLY A 92 -34.76 17.11 -23.14
N LYS A 93 -35.46 16.05 -22.71
CA LYS A 93 -34.86 14.89 -22.03
C LYS A 93 -34.22 13.96 -23.04
N LYS A 94 -32.88 13.78 -22.96
CA LYS A 94 -32.14 12.77 -23.70
C LYS A 94 -32.59 11.39 -23.25
N GLN A 95 -32.90 10.50 -24.21
CA GLN A 95 -33.24 9.12 -23.92
C GLN A 95 -31.96 8.29 -23.88
N GLU A 96 -31.66 7.70 -22.73
CA GLU A 96 -30.50 6.81 -22.53
C GLU A 96 -30.86 5.38 -22.89
N ASN A 97 -30.04 4.76 -23.76
CA ASN A 97 -30.24 3.40 -24.21
C ASN A 97 -28.97 2.58 -23.93
N ILE A 98 -29.08 1.51 -23.13
CA ILE A 98 -27.97 0.61 -22.84
C ILE A 98 -27.54 -0.13 -24.11
N LEU A 99 -26.24 -0.13 -24.39
CA LEU A 99 -25.64 -0.81 -25.51
C LEU A 99 -25.14 -2.20 -25.11
N VAL A 100 -24.21 -2.25 -24.14
CA VAL A 100 -23.64 -3.48 -23.60
C VAL A 100 -23.30 -3.32 -22.13
N ARG A 101 -23.22 -4.48 -21.42
CA ARG A 101 -22.68 -4.58 -20.06
C ARG A 101 -21.39 -5.38 -20.08
N PHE A 102 -20.43 -5.00 -19.26
CA PHE A 102 -19.12 -5.63 -19.23
C PHE A 102 -18.53 -5.66 -17.82
N SER A 103 -17.69 -6.63 -17.53
CA SER A 103 -17.01 -6.72 -16.24
C SER A 103 -15.98 -5.59 -16.05
N SER A 104 -15.63 -5.30 -14.80
CA SER A 104 -14.68 -4.24 -14.44
C SER A 104 -13.31 -4.36 -15.12
N LYS A 105 -12.92 -5.55 -15.58
CA LYS A 105 -11.68 -5.76 -16.36
C LYS A 105 -11.66 -5.05 -17.71
N HIS A 106 -12.83 -4.73 -18.27
CA HIS A 106 -12.98 -4.04 -19.55
C HIS A 106 -13.27 -2.53 -19.41
N LEU A 107 -13.40 -2.02 -18.19
CA LEU A 107 -13.83 -0.65 -17.89
C LEU A 107 -12.95 0.40 -18.57
N SER A 108 -11.63 0.24 -18.50
CA SER A 108 -10.69 1.13 -19.18
C SER A 108 -10.88 1.12 -20.70
N ARG A 109 -11.08 -0.05 -21.31
CA ARG A 109 -11.26 -0.18 -22.77
C ARG A 109 -12.50 0.54 -23.27
N TYR A 110 -13.60 0.41 -22.54
CA TYR A 110 -14.86 1.06 -22.90
C TYR A 110 -14.87 2.57 -22.66
N ALA A 111 -14.10 3.05 -21.69
CA ALA A 111 -13.86 4.48 -21.53
C ALA A 111 -13.11 5.08 -22.73
N TYR A 112 -12.11 4.36 -23.26
CA TYR A 112 -11.39 4.77 -24.49
C TYR A 112 -12.30 4.71 -25.73
N ILE A 113 -13.15 3.68 -25.87
CA ILE A 113 -14.12 3.59 -26.96
C ILE A 113 -15.08 4.76 -26.91
N SER A 114 -15.63 5.10 -25.75
CA SER A 114 -16.54 6.24 -25.57
C SER A 114 -15.89 7.54 -26.06
N ARG A 115 -14.65 7.81 -25.61
CA ARG A 115 -13.87 8.98 -26.06
C ARG A 115 -13.55 8.91 -27.57
N GLY A 116 -13.16 7.73 -28.05
CA GLY A 116 -12.84 7.49 -29.46
C GLY A 116 -14.04 7.73 -30.40
N CYS A 117 -15.23 7.28 -30.01
CA CYS A 117 -16.46 7.53 -30.76
C CYS A 117 -16.80 9.02 -30.83
N ARG A 118 -16.54 9.78 -29.74
CA ARG A 118 -16.74 11.25 -29.76
C ARG A 118 -15.78 11.91 -30.76
N LEU A 119 -14.51 11.56 -30.73
CA LEU A 119 -13.49 12.11 -31.66
C LEU A 119 -13.76 11.74 -33.12
N LEU A 120 -14.18 10.50 -33.39
CA LEU A 120 -14.56 10.07 -34.75
C LEU A 120 -15.77 10.84 -35.29
N LYS A 121 -16.69 11.25 -34.40
CA LYS A 121 -17.85 12.07 -34.78
C LYS A 121 -17.45 13.52 -35.11
N GLU A 122 -16.49 14.10 -34.37
CA GLU A 122 -16.01 15.48 -34.60
C GLU A 122 -15.06 15.56 -35.80
N ASN A 123 -14.23 14.55 -35.99
CA ASN A 123 -13.28 14.44 -37.10
C ASN A 123 -13.07 12.97 -37.51
N PRO A 124 -13.65 12.51 -38.65
CA PRO A 124 -13.54 11.14 -39.11
C PRO A 124 -12.08 10.67 -39.37
N GLU A 125 -11.14 11.59 -39.61
CA GLU A 125 -9.73 11.28 -39.74
C GLU A 125 -8.96 11.20 -38.43
N ALA A 126 -9.57 11.60 -37.32
CA ALA A 126 -8.96 11.55 -36.01
C ALA A 126 -8.90 10.11 -35.48
N ARG A 127 -7.89 9.37 -35.86
CA ARG A 127 -7.57 8.08 -35.26
C ARG A 127 -7.03 8.29 -33.85
N VAL A 128 -7.79 7.86 -32.83
CA VAL A 128 -7.28 7.78 -31.46
C VAL A 128 -6.19 6.68 -31.46
N VAL A 129 -4.95 7.10 -31.61
CA VAL A 129 -3.78 6.24 -31.55
C VAL A 129 -3.57 5.86 -30.10
N SER A 130 -3.87 4.62 -29.71
CA SER A 130 -3.24 4.04 -28.55
C SER A 130 -3.37 2.53 -28.49
N ASN A 131 -2.63 1.83 -29.34
CA ASN A 131 -2.23 0.46 -29.04
C ASN A 131 -0.99 0.40 -28.13
N GLU A 132 -0.47 1.54 -27.66
CA GLU A 132 0.76 1.65 -26.89
C GLU A 132 0.59 2.11 -25.44
N ASP A 133 -0.63 2.31 -24.96
CA ASP A 133 -0.81 2.64 -23.55
C ASP A 133 -0.64 1.40 -22.68
N GLU A 134 0.52 1.34 -22.03
CA GLU A 134 1.00 0.33 -21.10
C GLU A 134 0.22 0.35 -19.76
N THR A 135 -1.08 0.39 -19.80
CA THR A 135 -1.92 0.27 -18.59
C THR A 135 -2.08 -1.17 -18.12
N THR A 136 -1.60 -2.12 -18.91
CA THR A 136 -1.59 -3.55 -18.54
C THR A 136 -0.20 -4.14 -18.74
N CYS A 137 0.24 -4.96 -17.81
CA CYS A 137 1.51 -5.65 -17.91
C CYS A 137 1.51 -6.64 -19.08
N PRO A 138 2.45 -6.54 -20.03
CA PRO A 138 2.53 -7.45 -21.18
C PRO A 138 2.80 -8.91 -20.79
N LYS A 139 3.32 -9.16 -19.54
CA LYS A 139 3.65 -10.50 -19.06
C LYS A 139 2.50 -11.19 -18.33
N CYS A 140 1.68 -10.47 -17.58
CA CYS A 140 0.64 -11.08 -16.73
C CYS A 140 -0.77 -10.52 -16.96
N GLY A 141 -0.95 -9.54 -17.84
CA GLY A 141 -2.25 -8.94 -18.17
C GLY A 141 -2.92 -8.15 -17.04
N ARG A 142 -2.26 -7.93 -15.91
CA ARG A 142 -2.81 -7.11 -14.81
C ARG A 142 -2.70 -5.63 -15.14
N ALA A 143 -3.70 -4.86 -14.72
CA ALA A 143 -3.65 -3.41 -14.82
C ALA A 143 -2.43 -2.85 -14.06
N LEU A 144 -1.70 -1.96 -14.68
CA LEU A 144 -0.60 -1.24 -14.07
C LEU A 144 -1.18 0.02 -13.42
N PRO A 145 -1.06 0.20 -12.10
CA PRO A 145 -1.54 1.39 -11.43
C PRO A 145 -0.58 2.56 -11.71
N GLY A 146 -0.74 3.23 -12.85
CA GLY A 146 -0.01 4.46 -13.18
C GLY A 146 1.52 4.36 -13.34
N THR A 147 2.11 3.19 -13.17
CA THR A 147 3.55 2.96 -13.30
C THR A 147 3.87 2.03 -14.46
N LYS A 148 4.92 2.33 -15.23
CA LYS A 148 5.40 1.47 -16.35
C LYS A 148 5.90 0.10 -15.90
N GLN A 149 6.04 -0.13 -14.60
CA GLN A 149 6.56 -1.38 -14.04
C GLN A 149 5.46 -2.16 -13.32
N CYS A 150 5.25 -3.40 -13.72
CA CYS A 150 4.27 -4.28 -13.09
C CYS A 150 4.76 -4.74 -11.71
N PRO A 151 4.07 -4.39 -10.61
CA PRO A 151 4.46 -4.84 -9.26
C PRO A 151 4.53 -6.37 -9.14
N HIS A 152 3.74 -7.09 -9.95
CA HIS A 152 3.70 -8.56 -9.91
C HIS A 152 4.78 -9.24 -10.77
N CYS A 153 5.14 -8.66 -11.92
CA CYS A 153 6.10 -9.25 -12.87
C CYS A 153 7.50 -8.71 -12.72
N ASN A 154 7.65 -7.49 -12.21
CA ASN A 154 8.95 -6.86 -11.98
C ASN A 154 9.59 -7.31 -10.67
N HIS A 155 8.84 -8.02 -9.82
CA HIS A 155 9.48 -8.89 -8.85
C HIS A 155 10.32 -9.90 -9.64
N LYS A 156 11.61 -9.59 -9.86
CA LYS A 156 12.59 -10.66 -9.77
C LYS A 156 12.25 -11.33 -8.45
N LYS A 157 11.69 -12.54 -8.49
CA LYS A 157 11.59 -13.41 -7.32
C LYS A 157 13.02 -13.72 -6.91
N GLN A 158 13.67 -12.76 -6.28
CA GLN A 158 14.85 -13.04 -5.48
C GLN A 158 14.31 -13.98 -4.43
N GLY A 159 14.84 -15.18 -4.41
CA GLY A 159 14.32 -16.21 -3.50
C GLY A 159 14.39 -15.67 -2.07
N PHE A 160 13.40 -15.96 -1.24
CA PHE A 160 13.33 -15.59 0.17
C PHE A 160 14.68 -15.66 0.90
N LEU A 161 15.46 -16.70 0.63
CA LEU A 161 16.82 -16.88 1.18
C LEU A 161 17.79 -15.79 0.72
N HIS A 162 17.69 -15.30 -0.51
CA HIS A 162 18.54 -14.24 -1.01
C HIS A 162 18.26 -12.91 -0.33
N GLU A 163 16.97 -12.54 -0.18
CA GLU A 163 16.58 -11.34 0.56
C GLU A 163 17.03 -11.38 2.02
N MET A 164 16.89 -12.56 2.68
CA MET A 164 17.37 -12.76 4.04
C MET A 164 18.90 -12.59 4.15
N LEU A 165 19.65 -13.13 3.20
CA LEU A 165 21.12 -13.00 3.19
C LEU A 165 21.55 -11.56 2.92
N GLU A 166 20.86 -10.83 2.07
CA GLU A 166 21.12 -9.40 1.86
C GLU A 166 20.90 -8.56 3.14
N MET A 167 19.87 -8.88 3.92
CA MET A 167 19.60 -8.20 5.19
C MET A 167 20.67 -8.46 6.25
N VAL A 168 21.30 -9.63 6.21
CA VAL A 168 22.34 -10.03 7.16
C VAL A 168 23.72 -9.54 6.75
N LYS A 169 23.96 -9.32 5.45
CA LYS A 169 25.24 -8.91 4.88
C LYS A 169 25.92 -7.70 5.55
N PRO A 170 25.20 -6.68 6.05
CA PRO A 170 25.83 -5.55 6.77
C PRO A 170 26.39 -5.89 8.14
N TYR A 171 26.10 -7.09 8.69
CA TYR A 171 26.43 -7.49 10.07
C TYR A 171 27.40 -8.68 10.17
N PRO A 172 28.55 -8.72 9.44
CA PRO A 172 29.40 -9.89 9.36
C PRO A 172 30.04 -10.26 10.71
N LYS A 173 30.40 -9.26 11.52
CA LYS A 173 30.99 -9.50 12.85
C LYS A 173 30.01 -10.18 13.81
N THR A 174 28.75 -9.74 13.81
CA THR A 174 27.70 -10.32 14.65
C THR A 174 27.41 -11.76 14.21
N MET A 175 27.33 -12.02 12.90
CA MET A 175 27.12 -13.35 12.35
C MET A 175 28.27 -14.30 12.68
N LEU A 176 29.53 -13.85 12.64
CA LEU A 176 30.66 -14.65 13.02
C LEU A 176 30.57 -15.09 14.49
N VAL A 177 30.25 -14.15 15.40
CA VAL A 177 30.09 -14.48 16.82
C VAL A 177 28.95 -15.47 17.04
N ILE A 178 27.81 -15.27 16.39
CA ILE A 178 26.66 -16.19 16.45
C ILE A 178 27.09 -17.58 15.93
N GLY A 179 27.79 -17.64 14.80
CA GLY A 179 28.29 -18.91 14.23
C GLY A 179 29.22 -19.67 15.18
N VAL A 180 30.15 -18.97 15.82
CA VAL A 180 31.05 -19.58 16.83
C VAL A 180 30.24 -20.12 18.03
N LEU A 181 29.32 -19.33 18.57
CA LEU A 181 28.46 -19.76 19.67
C LEU A 181 27.58 -20.96 19.29
N MET A 182 27.06 -20.99 18.04
CA MET A 182 26.33 -22.15 17.52
C MET A 182 27.17 -23.41 17.45
N LEU A 183 28.40 -23.33 16.94
CA LEU A 183 29.30 -24.45 16.87
C LEU A 183 29.69 -24.97 18.25
N LEU A 184 29.97 -24.08 19.20
CA LEU A 184 30.26 -24.46 20.59
C LEU A 184 29.04 -25.12 21.25
N ALA A 185 27.83 -24.56 21.09
CA ALA A 185 26.62 -25.16 21.59
C ALA A 185 26.37 -26.55 20.99
N THR A 186 26.57 -26.70 19.68
CA THR A 186 26.46 -27.99 18.98
C THR A 186 27.43 -29.01 19.52
N ALA A 187 28.72 -28.66 19.68
CA ALA A 187 29.73 -29.56 20.20
C ALA A 187 29.38 -30.07 21.60
N VAL A 188 28.95 -29.16 22.51
CA VAL A 188 28.56 -29.57 23.86
C VAL A 188 27.29 -30.44 23.85
N THR A 189 26.30 -30.10 23.01
CA THR A 189 25.06 -30.87 22.91
C THR A 189 25.31 -32.29 22.41
N LEU A 190 26.15 -32.46 21.37
CA LEU A 190 26.48 -33.75 20.77
C LEU A 190 27.45 -34.59 21.64
N PHE A 191 28.19 -33.96 22.52
CA PHE A 191 29.08 -34.66 23.44
C PHE A 191 28.36 -35.30 24.64
N ASN A 192 27.22 -34.78 25.04
CA ASN A 192 26.46 -35.24 26.23
C ASN A 192 26.04 -36.71 26.17
N PRO A 193 25.50 -37.28 25.05
CA PRO A 193 25.23 -38.71 24.94
C PRO A 193 26.45 -39.60 25.08
N SER A 194 27.64 -39.13 24.65
CA SER A 194 28.92 -39.87 24.82
C SER A 194 29.32 -39.94 26.28
N MET A 195 29.08 -38.89 27.07
CA MET A 195 29.30 -38.92 28.51
C MET A 195 28.36 -39.88 29.25
N GLN A 196 27.10 -39.97 28.81
CA GLN A 196 26.15 -40.96 29.32
C GLN A 196 26.63 -42.40 29.09
N ARG A 197 27.18 -42.69 27.91
CA ARG A 197 27.79 -43.99 27.62
C ARG A 197 28.95 -44.30 28.59
N ILE A 198 29.90 -43.38 28.75
CA ILE A 198 31.06 -43.52 29.64
C ILE A 198 30.57 -43.80 31.08
N LEU A 199 29.54 -43.08 31.55
CA LEU A 199 28.98 -43.30 32.88
C LEU A 199 28.41 -44.72 33.05
N VAL A 200 27.68 -45.22 32.06
CA VAL A 200 27.02 -46.53 32.15
C VAL A 200 28.01 -47.69 31.97
N ASP A 201 28.84 -47.65 30.92
CA ASP A 201 29.71 -48.78 30.56
C ASP A 201 30.98 -48.82 31.40
N ASP A 202 31.68 -47.65 31.53
CA ASP A 202 33.03 -47.61 32.11
C ASP A 202 33.00 -47.38 33.63
N VAL A 203 31.92 -46.81 34.17
CA VAL A 203 31.83 -46.50 35.61
C VAL A 203 30.89 -47.47 36.34
N ILE A 204 29.65 -47.66 35.84
CA ILE A 204 28.65 -48.46 36.56
C ILE A 204 28.83 -49.96 36.33
N ARG A 205 29.10 -50.39 35.08
CA ARG A 205 29.20 -51.80 34.70
C ARG A 205 30.51 -52.46 35.13
N ASP A 206 31.63 -51.76 35.08
CA ASP A 206 32.97 -52.32 35.32
C ASP A 206 33.23 -52.67 36.79
N GLY A 207 32.37 -52.24 37.73
CA GLY A 207 32.35 -52.66 39.16
C GLY A 207 33.64 -52.43 39.96
N ASN A 208 34.74 -52.04 39.30
CA ASN A 208 36.07 -51.85 39.87
C ASN A 208 36.39 -50.34 40.08
N LYS A 209 35.49 -49.42 39.75
CA LYS A 209 35.72 -47.98 39.90
C LYS A 209 35.05 -47.43 41.15
N ASP A 210 35.77 -46.49 41.78
CA ASP A 210 35.28 -45.83 42.99
C ASP A 210 34.12 -44.87 42.71
N ILE A 211 33.29 -44.60 43.70
CA ILE A 211 32.20 -43.61 43.67
C ILE A 211 32.69 -42.23 43.21
N TYR A 212 33.99 -41.95 43.40
CA TYR A 212 34.63 -40.71 42.94
C TYR A 212 34.70 -40.59 41.43
N ASP A 213 34.85 -41.70 40.66
CA ASP A 213 34.83 -41.69 39.20
C ASP A 213 33.44 -41.35 38.66
N ALA A 214 32.39 -41.90 39.32
CA ALA A 214 30.99 -41.53 39.01
C ALA A 214 30.72 -40.06 39.28
N LEU A 215 31.13 -39.55 40.44
CA LEU A 215 31.00 -38.14 40.79
C LEU A 215 31.77 -37.23 39.83
N LEU A 216 32.92 -37.63 39.33
CA LEU A 216 33.70 -36.87 38.38
C LEU A 216 32.96 -36.77 37.02
N VAL A 217 32.45 -37.88 36.47
CA VAL A 217 31.69 -37.89 35.20
C VAL A 217 30.42 -37.08 35.34
N ILE A 218 29.65 -37.23 36.43
CA ILE A 218 28.44 -36.44 36.71
C ILE A 218 28.80 -34.96 36.87
N GLY A 219 29.92 -34.65 37.55
CA GLY A 219 30.41 -33.28 37.68
C GLY A 219 30.74 -32.63 36.32
N VAL A 220 31.39 -33.39 35.40
CA VAL A 220 31.66 -32.93 34.04
C VAL A 220 30.36 -32.72 33.28
N MET A 221 29.39 -33.65 33.35
CA MET A 221 28.06 -33.48 32.72
C MET A 221 27.34 -32.26 33.25
N PHE A 222 27.41 -31.99 34.56
CA PHE A 222 26.84 -30.80 35.16
C PHE A 222 27.49 -29.51 34.66
N LEU A 223 28.83 -29.49 34.59
CA LEU A 223 29.58 -28.35 34.03
C LEU A 223 29.24 -28.11 32.57
N LEU A 224 29.16 -29.15 31.74
CA LEU A 224 28.75 -29.04 30.34
C LEU A 224 27.33 -28.53 30.21
N SER A 225 26.38 -29.04 31.01
CA SER A 225 25.00 -28.60 31.02
C SER A 225 24.85 -27.14 31.49
N THR A 226 25.66 -26.72 32.46
CA THR A 226 25.72 -25.32 32.91
C THR A 226 26.37 -24.45 31.84
N GLY A 227 27.44 -24.90 31.21
CA GLY A 227 28.14 -24.19 30.14
C GLY A 227 27.24 -23.92 28.93
N ILE A 228 26.40 -24.89 28.53
CA ILE A 228 25.49 -24.73 27.40
C ILE A 228 24.41 -23.64 27.68
N ILE A 229 23.99 -23.48 28.95
CA ILE A 229 23.07 -22.43 29.33
C ILE A 229 23.67 -21.05 29.05
N PHE A 230 24.94 -20.84 29.47
CA PHE A 230 25.64 -19.58 29.24
C PHE A 230 25.92 -19.33 27.74
N ILE A 231 26.28 -20.37 26.98
CA ILE A 231 26.47 -20.28 25.52
C ILE A 231 25.16 -19.90 24.84
N ASN A 232 24.04 -20.55 25.19
CA ASN A 232 22.72 -20.23 24.63
C ASN A 232 22.23 -18.83 25.04
N LEU A 233 22.52 -18.36 26.25
CA LEU A 233 22.23 -17.00 26.67
C LEU A 233 23.01 -15.99 25.80
N GLY A 234 24.31 -16.21 25.61
CA GLY A 234 25.12 -15.37 24.74
C GLY A 234 24.64 -15.38 23.28
N LYS A 235 24.28 -16.57 22.77
CA LYS A 235 23.67 -16.73 21.44
C LYS A 235 22.35 -15.95 21.32
N ALA A 236 21.43 -16.14 22.26
CA ALA A 236 20.13 -15.46 22.27
C ALA A 236 20.29 -13.93 22.29
N TYR A 237 21.21 -13.41 23.13
CA TYR A 237 21.52 -11.99 23.17
C TYR A 237 22.03 -11.47 21.83
N MET A 238 22.97 -12.17 21.18
CA MET A 238 23.52 -11.75 19.89
C MET A 238 22.50 -11.85 18.76
N CYS A 239 21.64 -12.88 18.75
CA CYS A 239 20.54 -13.03 17.80
C CYS A 239 19.49 -11.92 17.97
N SER A 240 19.10 -11.59 19.20
CA SER A 240 18.20 -10.47 19.49
C SER A 240 18.78 -9.12 19.05
N LYS A 241 20.09 -8.91 19.29
CA LYS A 241 20.79 -7.71 18.80
C LYS A 241 20.78 -7.63 17.28
N LEU A 242 21.01 -8.74 16.58
CA LEU A 242 20.97 -8.81 15.12
C LEU A 242 19.56 -8.47 14.60
N GLY A 243 18.52 -9.12 15.12
CA GLY A 243 17.14 -8.89 14.72
C GLY A 243 16.70 -7.44 14.93
N THR A 244 17.01 -6.87 16.11
CA THR A 244 16.70 -5.47 16.43
C THR A 244 17.42 -4.49 15.50
N SER A 245 18.70 -4.74 15.17
CA SER A 245 19.46 -3.89 14.26
C SER A 245 18.88 -3.92 12.85
N ILE A 246 18.58 -5.10 12.32
CA ILE A 246 17.95 -5.27 10.99
C ILE A 246 16.59 -4.57 10.94
N SER A 247 15.75 -4.78 11.96
CA SER A 247 14.42 -4.16 12.03
C SER A 247 14.50 -2.64 12.09
N SER A 248 15.44 -2.08 12.86
CA SER A 248 15.68 -0.64 12.95
C SER A 248 16.12 -0.05 11.59
N ASP A 249 17.03 -0.72 10.89
CA ASP A 249 17.50 -0.28 9.58
C ASP A 249 16.39 -0.35 8.52
N LEU A 250 15.57 -1.41 8.55
CA LEU A 250 14.41 -1.55 7.67
C LEU A 250 13.38 -0.45 7.92
N ARG A 251 13.07 -0.13 9.19
CA ARG A 251 12.15 0.97 9.54
C ARG A 251 12.63 2.31 9.00
N ARG A 252 13.91 2.62 9.18
CA ARG A 252 14.50 3.86 8.67
C ARG A 252 14.40 3.94 7.15
N LYS A 253 14.84 2.91 6.44
CA LYS A 253 14.79 2.84 4.98
C LYS A 253 13.35 2.92 4.46
N LEU A 254 12.43 2.17 5.08
CA LEU A 254 11.03 2.15 4.68
C LEU A 254 10.35 3.50 4.90
N TYR A 255 10.60 4.15 6.04
CA TYR A 255 10.07 5.48 6.33
C TYR A 255 10.60 6.54 5.37
N GLN A 256 11.92 6.54 5.10
CA GLN A 256 12.53 7.42 4.11
C GLN A 256 11.93 7.19 2.71
N LYS A 257 11.73 5.93 2.34
CA LYS A 257 11.12 5.58 1.05
C LYS A 257 9.68 6.07 0.94
N ILE A 258 8.87 5.88 1.98
CA ILE A 258 7.46 6.35 2.01
C ILE A 258 7.38 7.87 1.81
N GLN A 259 8.30 8.64 2.40
CA GLN A 259 8.34 10.10 2.21
C GLN A 259 8.69 10.54 0.78
N LEU A 260 9.37 9.69 0.01
CA LEU A 260 9.74 9.97 -1.39
C LEU A 260 8.67 9.49 -2.39
N LEU A 261 7.67 8.71 -1.93
CA LEU A 261 6.63 8.20 -2.83
C LEU A 261 5.60 9.28 -3.17
N SER A 262 5.00 9.15 -4.35
CA SER A 262 3.98 10.07 -4.84
C SER A 262 2.74 10.09 -3.94
N LEU A 263 2.05 11.22 -3.96
CA LEU A 263 0.79 11.39 -3.24
C LEU A 263 -0.30 10.44 -3.76
N SER A 264 -0.27 10.08 -5.05
CA SER A 264 -1.17 9.09 -5.65
C SER A 264 -1.03 7.73 -4.96
N PHE A 265 0.21 7.27 -4.75
CA PHE A 265 0.49 6.02 -4.05
C PHE A 265 0.00 6.01 -2.60
N ILE A 266 0.14 7.17 -1.91
CA ILE A 266 -0.28 7.31 -0.50
C ILE A 266 -1.80 7.35 -0.38
N ASN A 267 -2.48 8.09 -1.27
CA ASN A 267 -3.93 8.25 -1.27
C ASN A 267 -4.69 6.98 -1.69
N ASP A 268 -4.10 6.16 -2.56
CA ASP A 268 -4.68 4.87 -2.97
C ASP A 268 -4.65 3.83 -1.84
N ARG A 269 -3.93 4.08 -0.76
CA ARG A 269 -3.78 3.18 0.40
C ARG A 269 -4.27 3.83 1.68
N LYS A 270 -4.82 3.00 2.57
CA LYS A 270 -5.20 3.48 3.90
C LYS A 270 -3.92 3.80 4.71
N PRO A 271 -3.83 4.96 5.39
CA PRO A 271 -2.65 5.30 6.22
C PRO A 271 -2.26 4.22 7.22
N GLY A 272 -3.25 3.52 7.81
CA GLY A 272 -3.02 2.40 8.70
C GLY A 272 -2.30 1.21 8.05
N GLU A 273 -2.46 1.00 6.74
CA GLU A 273 -1.73 -0.03 6.01
C GLU A 273 -0.23 0.28 5.95
N LEU A 274 0.13 1.51 5.58
CA LEU A 274 1.52 1.94 5.55
C LEU A 274 2.17 1.93 6.95
N MET A 275 1.42 2.36 7.95
CA MET A 275 1.87 2.31 9.35
C MET A 275 2.13 0.87 9.81
N ASN A 276 1.25 -0.08 9.46
CA ASN A 276 1.45 -1.50 9.76
C ASN A 276 2.71 -2.07 9.08
N ARG A 277 3.04 -1.63 7.88
CA ARG A 277 4.30 -2.04 7.20
C ARG A 277 5.53 -1.58 7.96
N VAL A 278 5.52 -0.32 8.45
CA VAL A 278 6.66 0.24 9.20
C VAL A 278 6.79 -0.36 10.61
N VAL A 279 5.69 -0.62 11.30
CA VAL A 279 5.70 -1.06 12.72
C VAL A 279 5.59 -2.57 12.83
N SER A 280 4.50 -3.16 12.34
CA SER A 280 4.16 -4.56 12.58
C SER A 280 4.95 -5.53 11.69
N ASP A 281 5.08 -5.26 10.39
CA ASP A 281 5.80 -6.16 9.48
C ASP A 281 7.31 -6.17 9.78
N THR A 282 7.90 -5.02 10.14
CA THR A 282 9.30 -4.98 10.58
C THR A 282 9.53 -5.65 11.94
N ALA A 283 8.53 -5.62 12.84
CA ALA A 283 8.59 -6.34 14.10
C ALA A 283 8.56 -7.87 13.89
N ARG A 284 7.74 -8.36 12.95
CA ARG A 284 7.74 -9.80 12.57
C ARG A 284 9.06 -10.26 11.98
N ILE A 285 9.73 -9.39 11.20
CA ILE A 285 11.07 -9.69 10.70
C ILE A 285 12.07 -9.75 11.86
N ASN A 286 11.98 -8.82 12.82
CA ASN A 286 12.82 -8.88 14.03
C ASN A 286 12.65 -10.20 14.79
N GLU A 287 11.40 -10.59 15.08
CA GLU A 287 11.08 -11.84 15.77
C GLU A 287 11.63 -13.05 15.02
N PHE A 288 11.43 -13.11 13.70
CA PHE A 288 11.97 -14.17 12.88
C PHE A 288 13.49 -14.22 12.90
N MET A 289 14.17 -13.10 12.74
CA MET A 289 15.64 -13.05 12.71
C MET A 289 16.24 -13.36 14.08
N ALA A 290 15.63 -12.87 15.15
CA ALA A 290 16.11 -13.06 16.51
C ALA A 290 15.96 -14.51 17.00
N ASP A 291 14.86 -15.17 16.62
CA ASP A 291 14.49 -16.49 17.14
C ASP A 291 14.56 -17.57 16.06
N THR A 292 13.69 -17.49 15.04
CA THR A 292 13.51 -18.59 14.08
C THR A 292 14.72 -18.82 13.19
N PHE A 293 15.30 -17.76 12.63
CA PHE A 293 16.46 -17.86 11.71
C PHE A 293 17.69 -18.42 12.43
N CYS A 294 17.99 -17.91 13.61
CA CYS A 294 19.13 -18.40 14.42
C CYS A 294 18.91 -19.84 14.87
N ASN A 295 17.71 -20.21 15.27
CA ASN A 295 17.39 -21.59 15.62
C ASN A 295 17.43 -22.52 14.40
N LEU A 296 16.96 -22.08 13.23
CA LEU A 296 17.05 -22.84 11.98
C LEU A 296 18.49 -23.22 11.65
N LEU A 297 19.42 -22.26 11.70
CA LEU A 297 20.82 -22.51 11.47
C LEU A 297 21.41 -23.49 12.49
N THR A 298 21.08 -23.31 13.77
CA THR A 298 21.53 -24.20 14.85
C THR A 298 21.02 -25.63 14.62
N VAL A 299 19.74 -25.80 14.37
CA VAL A 299 19.10 -27.10 14.11
C VAL A 299 19.73 -27.78 12.89
N PHE A 300 19.96 -27.00 11.81
CA PHE A 300 20.60 -27.57 10.60
C PHE A 300 22.03 -28.06 10.84
N ILE A 301 22.81 -27.31 11.59
CA ILE A 301 24.20 -27.73 11.96
C ILE A 301 24.15 -28.97 12.84
N ILE A 302 23.33 -28.99 13.89
CA ILE A 302 23.22 -30.14 14.80
C ILE A 302 22.74 -31.38 14.02
N PHE A 303 21.70 -31.23 13.16
CA PHE A 303 21.16 -32.32 12.37
C PHE A 303 22.22 -33.00 11.48
N ILE A 304 23.06 -32.21 10.80
CA ILE A 304 24.15 -32.77 9.97
C ILE A 304 25.13 -33.56 10.81
N PHE A 305 25.60 -32.98 11.92
CA PHE A 305 26.61 -33.67 12.78
C PHE A 305 26.00 -34.89 13.47
N ASP A 306 24.73 -34.83 13.91
CA ASP A 306 24.03 -35.94 14.53
C ASP A 306 23.88 -37.12 13.55
N VAL A 307 23.44 -36.87 12.30
CA VAL A 307 23.39 -37.90 11.25
C VAL A 307 24.77 -38.53 11.00
N VAL A 308 25.83 -37.72 10.91
CA VAL A 308 27.22 -38.22 10.71
C VAL A 308 27.66 -39.08 11.87
N ILE A 309 27.44 -38.64 13.11
CA ILE A 309 27.81 -39.42 14.31
C ILE A 309 27.02 -40.75 14.35
N MET A 310 25.72 -40.74 14.10
CA MET A 310 24.91 -41.96 14.08
C MET A 310 25.41 -42.97 13.04
N LEU A 311 25.79 -42.53 11.83
CA LEU A 311 26.35 -43.40 10.78
C LEU A 311 27.73 -43.98 11.16
N ILE A 312 28.57 -43.22 11.87
CA ILE A 312 29.87 -43.69 12.36
C ILE A 312 29.68 -44.72 13.48
N LEU A 313 28.76 -44.50 14.41
CA LEU A 313 28.52 -45.36 15.56
C LEU A 313 27.93 -46.72 15.13
N ASP A 314 26.88 -46.68 14.32
CA ASP A 314 26.20 -47.86 13.78
C ASP A 314 25.32 -47.52 12.56
N TRP A 315 25.83 -47.76 11.35
CA TRP A 315 25.12 -47.41 10.13
C TRP A 315 23.81 -48.20 9.92
N GLN A 316 23.74 -49.46 10.46
CA GLN A 316 22.53 -50.29 10.32
C GLN A 316 21.37 -49.76 11.20
N MET A 317 21.70 -49.43 12.45
CA MET A 317 20.72 -48.80 13.34
C MET A 317 20.37 -47.40 12.90
N ALA A 318 21.31 -46.65 12.31
CA ALA A 318 21.04 -45.33 11.73
C ALA A 318 20.05 -45.40 10.55
N LEU A 319 20.19 -46.37 9.63
CA LEU A 319 19.25 -46.59 8.55
C LEU A 319 17.84 -46.92 9.06
N LEU A 320 17.74 -47.71 10.12
CA LEU A 320 16.45 -48.03 10.75
C LEU A 320 15.78 -46.73 11.30
N ALA A 321 16.55 -45.90 11.98
CA ALA A 321 16.05 -44.61 12.46
C ALA A 321 15.63 -43.67 11.31
N PHE A 322 16.44 -43.62 10.23
CA PHE A 322 16.13 -42.74 9.09
C PHE A 322 14.92 -43.19 8.28
N ALA A 323 14.49 -44.45 8.35
CA ALA A 323 13.32 -44.97 7.62
C ALA A 323 12.02 -44.21 7.92
N PHE A 324 11.90 -43.60 9.10
CA PHE A 324 10.72 -42.79 9.48
C PHE A 324 10.75 -41.35 8.99
N ILE A 325 11.92 -40.81 8.65
CA ILE A 325 12.04 -39.42 8.15
C ILE A 325 11.27 -39.20 6.84
N PRO A 326 11.38 -40.06 5.80
CA PRO A 326 10.57 -39.95 4.58
C PRO A 326 9.05 -40.06 4.83
N VAL A 327 8.64 -40.87 5.79
CA VAL A 327 7.23 -41.00 6.17
C VAL A 327 6.71 -39.68 6.75
N MET A 328 7.46 -39.09 7.66
CA MET A 328 7.15 -37.77 8.24
C MET A 328 7.10 -36.68 7.16
N ALA A 329 8.06 -36.66 6.27
CA ALA A 329 8.14 -35.72 5.16
C ALA A 329 6.93 -35.88 4.21
N TYR A 330 6.56 -37.13 3.87
CA TYR A 330 5.41 -37.42 3.03
C TYR A 330 4.11 -36.94 3.65
N ILE A 331 3.89 -37.22 4.93
CA ILE A 331 2.71 -36.77 5.68
C ILE A 331 2.64 -35.25 5.66
N SER A 332 3.73 -34.57 6.04
CA SER A 332 3.80 -33.10 6.08
C SER A 332 3.53 -32.47 4.71
N PHE A 333 4.07 -33.06 3.64
CA PHE A 333 3.85 -32.57 2.28
C PHE A 333 2.40 -32.81 1.81
N SER A 334 1.81 -33.96 2.09
CA SER A 334 0.43 -34.29 1.71
C SER A 334 -0.59 -33.37 2.38
N PHE A 335 -0.37 -33.00 3.63
CA PHE A 335 -1.26 -32.10 4.36
C PHE A 335 -1.08 -30.62 4.03
N ARG A 336 -0.02 -30.23 3.29
CA ARG A 336 0.30 -28.82 3.01
C ARG A 336 -0.87 -28.03 2.41
N LYS A 337 -1.54 -28.57 1.39
CA LYS A 337 -2.68 -27.89 0.72
C LYS A 337 -3.88 -27.72 1.67
N PHE A 338 -4.14 -28.71 2.49
CA PHE A 338 -5.22 -28.69 3.46
C PHE A 338 -4.97 -27.65 4.56
N VAL A 339 -3.76 -27.63 5.10
CA VAL A 339 -3.31 -26.66 6.11
C VAL A 339 -3.39 -25.24 5.56
N HIS A 340 -2.87 -25.01 4.36
CA HIS A 340 -2.92 -23.68 3.71
C HIS A 340 -4.36 -23.16 3.56
N ARG A 341 -5.30 -24.00 3.08
CA ARG A 341 -6.70 -23.61 2.94
C ARG A 341 -7.34 -23.23 4.27
N ARG A 342 -7.05 -23.97 5.35
CA ARG A 342 -7.59 -23.69 6.68
C ARG A 342 -7.07 -22.38 7.27
N PHE A 343 -5.78 -22.13 7.15
CA PHE A 343 -5.19 -20.86 7.57
C PHE A 343 -5.75 -19.70 6.77
N HIS A 344 -5.89 -19.85 5.45
CA HIS A 344 -6.48 -18.80 4.62
C HIS A 344 -7.91 -18.46 5.08
N MET A 345 -8.74 -19.44 5.39
CA MET A 345 -10.09 -19.19 5.91
C MET A 345 -10.06 -18.44 7.26
N GLN A 346 -9.16 -18.81 8.15
CA GLN A 346 -8.99 -18.12 9.43
C GLN A 346 -8.56 -16.65 9.23
N TRP A 347 -7.65 -16.40 8.30
CA TRP A 347 -7.21 -15.04 7.95
C TRP A 347 -8.36 -14.17 7.41
N VAL A 348 -9.14 -14.69 6.46
CA VAL A 348 -10.29 -13.96 5.91
C VAL A 348 -11.30 -13.58 7.01
N LYS A 349 -11.57 -14.49 7.96
CA LYS A 349 -12.47 -14.19 9.07
C LYS A 349 -11.87 -13.18 10.07
N SER A 350 -10.57 -13.27 10.33
CA SER A 350 -9.85 -12.29 11.16
C SER A 350 -9.89 -10.89 10.55
N ASP A 351 -9.63 -10.78 9.24
CA ASP A 351 -9.67 -9.49 8.54
C ASP A 351 -11.07 -8.86 8.59
N ARG A 352 -12.14 -9.68 8.52
CA ARG A 352 -13.51 -9.19 8.67
C ARG A 352 -13.77 -8.59 10.06
N ILE A 353 -13.26 -9.22 11.14
CA ILE A 353 -13.35 -8.66 12.50
C ILE A 353 -12.66 -7.30 12.57
N HIS A 354 -11.44 -7.22 12.07
CA HIS A 354 -10.67 -5.97 12.10
C HIS A 354 -11.35 -4.86 11.29
N SER A 355 -11.91 -5.18 10.11
CA SER A 355 -12.65 -4.23 9.29
C SER A 355 -13.90 -3.73 10.00
N ASN A 356 -14.74 -4.64 10.56
CA ASN A 356 -15.95 -4.24 11.28
C ASN A 356 -15.61 -3.36 12.49
N LEU A 357 -14.60 -3.73 13.27
CA LEU A 357 -14.17 -2.95 14.42
C LEU A 357 -13.70 -1.54 14.00
N GLN A 358 -12.90 -1.44 12.94
CA GLN A 358 -12.44 -0.16 12.44
C GLN A 358 -13.59 0.72 11.96
N ASP A 359 -14.56 0.14 11.24
CA ASP A 359 -15.71 0.87 10.70
C ASP A 359 -16.59 1.41 11.84
N VAL A 360 -16.92 0.56 12.83
CA VAL A 360 -17.73 0.98 14.00
C VAL A 360 -17.01 2.04 14.84
N LEU A 361 -15.71 1.86 15.12
CA LEU A 361 -14.94 2.86 15.89
C LEU A 361 -14.82 4.19 15.16
N SER A 362 -14.63 4.17 13.85
CA SER A 362 -14.56 5.39 13.03
C SER A 362 -15.91 6.09 12.94
N GLY A 363 -17.00 5.33 12.93
CA GLY A 363 -18.40 5.82 12.90
C GLY A 363 -19.09 5.87 14.26
N MET A 364 -18.36 5.81 15.38
CA MET A 364 -18.96 5.70 16.73
C MET A 364 -19.94 6.82 17.05
N SER A 365 -19.69 8.05 16.58
CA SER A 365 -20.59 9.17 16.74
C SER A 365 -21.95 8.91 16.09
N VAL A 366 -21.97 8.26 14.92
CA VAL A 366 -23.18 7.89 14.19
C VAL A 366 -23.92 6.79 14.95
N VAL A 367 -23.22 5.74 15.36
CA VAL A 367 -23.80 4.63 16.16
C VAL A 367 -24.51 5.19 17.40
N LYS A 368 -23.82 6.06 18.14
CA LYS A 368 -24.37 6.69 19.35
C LYS A 368 -25.53 7.66 19.07
N SER A 369 -25.46 8.43 17.96
CA SER A 369 -26.52 9.36 17.62
C SER A 369 -27.84 8.67 17.25
N TYR A 370 -27.75 7.44 16.72
CA TYR A 370 -28.92 6.63 16.36
C TYR A 370 -29.30 5.58 17.42
N GLY A 371 -28.57 5.49 18.54
CA GLY A 371 -28.83 4.51 19.61
C GLY A 371 -28.73 3.05 19.12
N LYS A 372 -27.77 2.76 18.23
CA LYS A 372 -27.59 1.46 17.59
C LYS A 372 -26.47 0.61 18.21
N GLU A 373 -26.06 0.90 19.43
CA GLU A 373 -24.95 0.21 20.12
C GLU A 373 -25.21 -1.29 20.28
N GLU A 374 -26.45 -1.66 20.63
CA GLU A 374 -26.81 -3.07 20.86
C GLU A 374 -26.86 -3.87 19.57
N GLU A 375 -27.38 -3.28 18.48
CA GLU A 375 -27.44 -3.89 17.15
C GLU A 375 -26.02 -4.11 16.57
N GLU A 376 -25.14 -3.12 16.71
CA GLU A 376 -23.74 -3.23 16.28
C GLU A 376 -22.95 -4.22 17.14
N ALA A 377 -23.22 -4.29 18.44
CA ALA A 377 -22.62 -5.30 19.32
C ALA A 377 -23.06 -6.73 18.92
N GLU A 378 -24.35 -6.93 18.59
CA GLU A 378 -24.85 -8.22 18.11
C GLU A 378 -24.21 -8.61 16.75
N HIS A 379 -24.09 -7.66 15.82
CA HIS A 379 -23.42 -7.87 14.53
C HIS A 379 -21.94 -8.25 14.71
N PHE A 380 -21.24 -7.55 15.61
CA PHE A 380 -19.86 -7.88 15.96
C PHE A 380 -19.74 -9.27 16.60
N ASN A 381 -20.61 -9.60 17.56
CA ASN A 381 -20.63 -10.90 18.22
C ASN A 381 -20.81 -12.04 17.22
N LYS A 382 -21.72 -11.90 16.25
CA LYS A 382 -21.90 -12.88 15.19
C LYS A 382 -20.63 -13.10 14.37
N THR A 383 -19.95 -12.03 14.01
CA THR A 383 -18.67 -12.10 13.26
C THR A 383 -17.56 -12.74 14.10
N ALA A 384 -17.52 -12.42 15.41
CA ALA A 384 -16.58 -13.02 16.37
C ALA A 384 -16.82 -14.51 16.55
N ASP A 385 -18.08 -14.93 16.66
CA ASP A 385 -18.47 -16.36 16.78
C ASP A 385 -18.07 -17.13 15.52
N GLU A 386 -18.30 -16.58 14.32
CA GLU A 386 -17.86 -17.20 13.07
C GLU A 386 -16.33 -17.41 13.03
N PHE A 387 -15.57 -16.45 13.54
CA PHE A 387 -14.12 -16.58 13.64
C PHE A 387 -13.72 -17.63 14.67
N ALA A 388 -14.36 -17.60 15.85
CA ALA A 388 -14.10 -18.54 16.93
C ALA A 388 -14.34 -20.00 16.51
N VAL A 389 -15.40 -20.27 15.73
CA VAL A 389 -15.67 -21.61 15.17
C VAL A 389 -14.53 -22.08 14.25
N VAL A 390 -14.06 -21.21 13.36
CA VAL A 390 -12.95 -21.55 12.44
C VAL A 390 -11.64 -21.75 13.21
N GLN A 391 -11.36 -20.88 14.16
CA GLN A 391 -10.19 -20.97 15.03
C GLN A 391 -10.21 -22.27 15.83
N PHE A 392 -11.33 -22.60 16.48
CA PHE A 392 -11.48 -23.85 17.24
C PHE A 392 -11.29 -25.09 16.36
N GLN A 393 -11.84 -25.10 15.14
CA GLN A 393 -11.64 -26.19 14.19
C GLN A 393 -10.18 -26.37 13.79
N ASN A 394 -9.44 -25.28 13.67
CA ASN A 394 -8.00 -25.31 13.40
C ASN A 394 -7.21 -25.83 14.59
N GLU A 395 -7.50 -25.33 15.79
CA GLU A 395 -6.84 -25.82 17.03
C GLU A 395 -7.14 -27.31 17.26
N LYS A 396 -8.39 -27.74 17.07
CA LYS A 396 -8.76 -29.17 17.12
C LYS A 396 -7.95 -30.03 16.17
N PHE A 397 -7.75 -29.55 14.93
CA PHE A 397 -6.91 -30.26 13.96
C PHE A 397 -5.47 -30.41 14.47
N TRP A 398 -4.89 -29.33 14.97
CA TRP A 398 -3.52 -29.35 15.49
C TRP A 398 -3.39 -30.20 16.76
N ALA A 399 -4.38 -30.17 17.62
CA ALA A 399 -4.42 -31.00 18.83
C ALA A 399 -4.41 -32.51 18.54
N VAL A 400 -4.85 -32.93 17.34
CA VAL A 400 -4.79 -34.32 16.89
C VAL A 400 -3.54 -34.58 16.04
N PHE A 401 -3.21 -33.67 15.14
CA PHE A 401 -2.14 -33.87 14.15
C PHE A 401 -0.75 -33.98 14.80
N PHE A 402 -0.42 -33.10 15.75
CA PHE A 402 0.88 -33.15 16.40
C PHE A 402 1.11 -34.41 17.26
N PRO A 403 0.19 -34.84 18.11
CA PRO A 403 0.34 -36.11 18.83
C PRO A 403 0.42 -37.32 17.91
N ALA A 404 -0.31 -37.33 16.78
CA ALA A 404 -0.20 -38.41 15.80
C ALA A 404 1.20 -38.47 15.16
N LEU A 405 1.78 -37.32 14.79
CA LEU A 405 3.17 -37.28 14.33
C LEU A 405 4.15 -37.73 15.42
N GLN A 406 3.97 -37.27 16.66
CA GLN A 406 4.80 -37.68 17.81
C GLN A 406 4.73 -39.18 18.06
N PHE A 407 3.55 -39.76 17.89
CA PHE A 407 3.40 -41.23 18.02
C PHE A 407 4.23 -41.97 16.97
N ILE A 408 4.22 -41.54 15.68
CA ILE A 408 5.04 -42.13 14.62
C ILE A 408 6.53 -42.05 14.97
N VAL A 409 6.98 -40.92 15.50
CA VAL A 409 8.34 -40.71 16.00
C VAL A 409 8.69 -41.71 17.11
N SER A 410 7.76 -41.86 18.08
CA SER A 410 7.95 -42.79 19.20
C SER A 410 8.09 -44.25 18.74
N VAL A 411 7.35 -44.67 17.72
CA VAL A 411 7.49 -46.00 17.12
C VAL A 411 8.92 -46.20 16.59
N GLY A 412 9.52 -45.20 15.95
CA GLY A 412 10.90 -45.27 15.49
C GLY A 412 11.90 -45.48 16.64
N VAL A 413 11.71 -44.76 17.75
CA VAL A 413 12.55 -44.94 18.96
C VAL A 413 12.40 -46.35 19.54
N TYR A 414 11.17 -46.86 19.64
CA TYR A 414 10.91 -48.21 20.16
C TYR A 414 11.52 -49.30 19.28
N LEU A 415 11.49 -49.18 17.94
CA LEU A 415 12.12 -50.11 17.06
C LEU A 415 13.62 -50.11 17.20
N VAL A 416 14.27 -48.94 17.28
CA VAL A 416 15.71 -48.82 17.54
C VAL A 416 16.04 -49.43 18.92
N THR A 417 15.22 -49.19 19.93
CA THR A 417 15.40 -49.79 21.27
C THR A 417 15.29 -51.31 21.23
N TYR A 418 14.33 -51.87 20.50
CA TYR A 418 14.15 -53.32 20.35
C TYR A 418 15.33 -53.98 19.64
N PHE A 419 15.69 -53.51 18.45
CA PHE A 419 16.79 -54.09 17.66
C PHE A 419 18.14 -53.87 18.33
N GLY A 420 18.36 -52.70 18.93
CA GLY A 420 19.56 -52.43 19.72
C GLY A 420 19.63 -53.28 20.98
N GLY A 421 18.52 -53.51 21.67
CA GLY A 421 18.42 -54.41 22.81
C GLY A 421 18.74 -55.84 22.46
N VAL A 422 18.29 -56.36 21.31
CA VAL A 422 18.66 -57.71 20.82
C VAL A 422 20.20 -57.79 20.64
N ARG A 423 20.85 -56.78 20.08
CA ARG A 423 22.31 -56.74 19.93
C ARG A 423 23.06 -56.62 21.25
N VAL A 424 22.48 -56.00 22.25
CA VAL A 424 23.05 -55.97 23.60
C VAL A 424 22.95 -57.33 24.23
N LEU A 425 21.83 -58.05 24.07
CA LEU A 425 21.65 -59.41 24.57
C LEU A 425 22.58 -60.42 23.87
N SER A 426 22.91 -60.24 22.59
CA SER A 426 23.87 -61.05 21.85
C SER A 426 25.32 -60.71 22.21
N GLY A 427 25.58 -59.68 22.98
CA GLY A 427 26.93 -59.27 23.36
C GLY A 427 27.70 -58.45 22.30
N GLU A 428 27.02 -58.06 21.18
CA GLU A 428 27.64 -57.24 20.12
C GLU A 428 27.80 -55.78 20.53
N LYS A 429 26.92 -55.30 21.40
CA LYS A 429 26.89 -53.91 21.89
C LYS A 429 26.76 -53.83 23.41
N THR A 430 27.17 -52.69 23.96
CA THR A 430 26.98 -52.41 25.37
C THR A 430 25.67 -51.70 25.67
N VAL A 431 25.25 -51.70 26.93
CA VAL A 431 24.06 -50.94 27.36
C VAL A 431 24.25 -49.44 27.17
N GLY A 432 25.45 -48.93 27.48
CA GLY A 432 25.77 -47.52 27.31
C GLY A 432 25.77 -47.09 25.84
N GLU A 433 26.27 -47.96 24.92
CA GLU A 433 26.19 -47.70 23.46
C GLU A 433 24.71 -47.61 22.99
N LEU A 434 23.84 -48.46 23.49
CA LEU A 434 22.42 -48.40 23.18
C LEU A 434 21.79 -47.11 23.70
N MET A 435 22.08 -46.74 24.94
CA MET A 435 21.56 -45.49 25.52
C MET A 435 22.04 -44.25 24.77
N GLN A 436 23.34 -44.24 24.41
CA GLN A 436 23.93 -43.19 23.58
C GLN A 436 23.17 -43.05 22.24
N PHE A 437 22.94 -44.18 21.56
CA PHE A 437 22.29 -44.20 20.26
C PHE A 437 20.82 -43.73 20.36
N ILE A 438 20.09 -44.19 21.39
CA ILE A 438 18.69 -43.72 21.65
C ILE A 438 18.65 -42.21 21.89
N ALA A 439 19.65 -41.65 22.60
CA ALA A 439 19.74 -40.22 22.82
C ALA A 439 19.91 -39.45 21.49
N TYR A 440 20.78 -39.90 20.58
CA TYR A 440 20.92 -39.29 19.26
C TYR A 440 19.66 -39.43 18.41
N VAL A 441 19.01 -40.60 18.37
CA VAL A 441 17.72 -40.79 17.66
C VAL A 441 16.66 -39.87 18.20
N SER A 442 16.60 -39.69 19.51
CA SER A 442 15.63 -38.77 20.13
C SER A 442 15.88 -37.31 19.76
N MET A 443 17.15 -36.90 19.70
CA MET A 443 17.57 -35.58 19.23
C MET A 443 17.20 -35.40 17.75
N LEU A 444 17.53 -36.37 16.88
CA LEU A 444 17.19 -36.33 15.45
C LEU A 444 15.68 -36.09 15.23
N TYR A 445 14.85 -36.86 15.90
CA TYR A 445 13.40 -36.75 15.75
C TYR A 445 12.83 -35.45 16.32
N GLN A 446 13.40 -34.93 17.39
CA GLN A 446 13.03 -33.60 17.92
C GLN A 446 13.27 -32.52 16.88
N TYR A 447 14.40 -32.55 16.17
CA TYR A 447 14.72 -31.58 15.11
C TYR A 447 13.83 -31.76 13.87
N VAL A 448 13.53 -32.97 13.47
CA VAL A 448 12.57 -33.25 12.39
C VAL A 448 11.19 -32.71 12.75
N GLY A 449 10.73 -32.89 13.98
CA GLY A 449 9.48 -32.34 14.50
C GLY A 449 9.46 -30.79 14.45
N TRP A 450 10.57 -30.17 14.81
CA TRP A 450 10.69 -28.70 14.73
C TRP A 450 10.63 -28.18 13.28
N ILE A 451 11.35 -28.83 12.35
CA ILE A 451 11.35 -28.50 10.92
C ILE A 451 9.93 -28.60 10.33
N THR A 452 9.11 -29.55 10.81
CA THR A 452 7.73 -29.71 10.37
C THR A 452 6.85 -28.49 10.68
N ASN A 453 7.15 -27.73 11.73
CA ASN A 453 6.46 -26.50 12.12
C ASN A 453 6.98 -25.24 11.40
N LEU A 454 8.15 -25.31 10.78
CA LEU A 454 8.81 -24.18 10.14
C LEU A 454 7.97 -23.50 9.05
N PRO A 455 7.24 -24.22 8.16
CA PRO A 455 6.44 -23.58 7.11
C PRO A 455 5.41 -22.57 7.63
N ARG A 456 4.82 -22.82 8.81
CA ARG A 456 3.88 -21.88 9.45
C ARG A 456 4.56 -20.57 9.83
N GLN A 457 5.74 -20.63 10.41
CA GLN A 457 6.51 -19.43 10.81
C GLN A 457 7.01 -18.64 9.59
N LEU A 458 7.50 -19.37 8.56
CA LEU A 458 7.99 -18.77 7.33
C LEU A 458 6.90 -18.01 6.55
N MET A 459 5.66 -18.53 6.51
CA MET A 459 4.58 -17.87 5.77
C MET A 459 4.31 -16.45 6.26
N ASN A 460 4.31 -16.22 7.57
CA ASN A 460 4.09 -14.90 8.14
C ASN A 460 5.19 -13.90 7.72
N VAL A 461 6.44 -14.35 7.72
CA VAL A 461 7.58 -13.51 7.36
C VAL A 461 7.65 -13.25 5.87
N VAL A 462 7.39 -14.27 5.04
CA VAL A 462 7.34 -14.11 3.57
C VAL A 462 6.31 -13.05 3.19
N THR A 463 5.11 -13.10 3.78
CA THR A 463 4.07 -12.11 3.52
C THR A 463 4.49 -10.71 3.96
N SER A 464 5.14 -10.58 5.14
CA SER A 464 5.64 -9.28 5.61
C SER A 464 6.75 -8.74 4.72
N LEU A 465 7.65 -9.60 4.23
CA LEU A 465 8.69 -9.22 3.28
C LEU A 465 8.12 -8.77 1.93
N GLU A 466 7.15 -9.50 1.38
CA GLU A 466 6.48 -9.12 0.14
C GLU A 466 5.84 -7.74 0.26
N ARG A 467 5.19 -7.43 1.40
CA ARG A 467 4.58 -6.12 1.66
C ARG A 467 5.61 -4.99 1.78
N ILE A 468 6.72 -5.25 2.45
CA ILE A 468 7.83 -4.28 2.59
C ILE A 468 8.49 -4.06 1.22
N SER A 469 8.78 -5.14 0.50
CA SER A 469 9.39 -5.10 -0.83
C SER A 469 8.51 -4.34 -1.83
N ASP A 470 7.19 -4.46 -1.72
CA ASP A 470 6.20 -3.71 -2.51
C ASP A 470 6.38 -2.18 -2.38
N VAL A 471 6.65 -1.68 -1.17
CA VAL A 471 6.93 -0.26 -0.94
C VAL A 471 8.35 0.11 -1.35
N MET A 472 9.32 -0.73 -1.03
CA MET A 472 10.75 -0.45 -1.31
C MET A 472 11.05 -0.39 -2.81
N ASN A 473 10.36 -1.22 -3.62
CA ASN A 473 10.56 -1.31 -5.06
C ASN A 473 9.71 -0.31 -5.85
N GLN A 474 8.81 0.43 -5.18
CA GLN A 474 8.02 1.47 -5.85
C GLN A 474 8.94 2.63 -6.22
N GLU A 475 8.92 3.04 -7.49
CA GLU A 475 9.63 4.24 -7.93
C GLU A 475 8.76 5.47 -7.65
N PRO A 476 9.33 6.58 -7.15
CA PRO A 476 8.61 7.84 -7.04
C PRO A 476 8.24 8.35 -8.44
N GLU A 477 7.03 8.87 -8.61
CA GLU A 477 6.60 9.51 -9.87
C GLU A 477 7.35 10.80 -10.10
N ILE A 478 7.54 11.56 -9.02
CA ILE A 478 8.20 12.88 -9.05
C ILE A 478 9.52 12.75 -8.31
N PHE A 479 10.61 13.08 -8.97
CA PHE A 479 11.96 13.02 -8.39
C PHE A 479 12.92 13.99 -9.11
N ASP A 480 13.91 14.44 -8.40
CA ASP A 480 14.96 15.29 -8.97
C ASP A 480 15.79 14.51 -9.99
N THR A 481 15.93 15.07 -11.18
CA THR A 481 16.79 14.54 -12.26
C THR A 481 18.15 15.22 -12.26
N ALA A 482 19.10 14.69 -13.02
CA ALA A 482 20.40 15.37 -13.21
C ALA A 482 20.27 16.76 -13.91
N LYS A 483 19.09 17.08 -14.47
CA LYS A 483 18.78 18.38 -15.09
C LYS A 483 18.13 19.36 -14.13
N SER A 484 17.64 18.90 -12.96
CA SER A 484 16.93 19.73 -12.00
C SER A 484 17.83 20.83 -11.44
N LYS A 485 17.38 22.07 -11.52
CA LYS A 485 18.11 23.29 -11.14
C LYS A 485 17.42 24.00 -10.00
N GLU A 486 18.19 24.78 -9.25
CA GLU A 486 17.64 25.74 -8.31
C GLU A 486 17.20 26.99 -9.06
N LEU A 487 15.98 27.44 -8.83
CA LEU A 487 15.37 28.61 -9.44
C LEU A 487 14.84 29.55 -8.35
N LYS A 488 15.12 30.83 -8.45
CA LYS A 488 14.44 31.84 -7.62
C LYS A 488 13.14 32.22 -8.30
N ILE A 489 12.03 31.82 -7.71
CA ILE A 489 10.69 31.96 -8.29
C ILE A 489 10.23 33.42 -8.19
N LYS A 490 9.88 33.99 -9.35
CA LYS A 490 9.25 35.29 -9.48
C LYS A 490 7.72 35.20 -9.54
N GLY A 491 7.19 34.02 -9.90
CA GLY A 491 5.77 33.70 -9.88
C GLY A 491 5.09 33.75 -11.25
N HIS A 492 5.79 33.69 -12.39
CA HIS A 492 5.17 33.48 -13.69
C HIS A 492 4.80 32.00 -13.85
N VAL A 493 3.52 31.68 -13.98
CA VAL A 493 3.03 30.31 -14.11
C VAL A 493 2.31 30.14 -15.43
N GLN A 494 2.76 29.18 -16.26
CA GLN A 494 2.17 28.90 -17.56
C GLN A 494 1.80 27.42 -17.65
N LEU A 495 0.55 27.11 -17.95
CA LEU A 495 0.09 25.79 -18.34
C LEU A 495 -0.11 25.78 -19.84
N LYS A 496 0.39 24.78 -20.54
CA LYS A 496 0.27 24.63 -21.98
C LYS A 496 -0.32 23.25 -22.28
N ASP A 497 -1.56 23.24 -22.72
CA ASP A 497 -2.31 22.03 -23.11
C ASP A 497 -2.26 20.93 -22.04
N ALA A 498 -2.34 21.33 -20.77
CA ALA A 498 -2.17 20.43 -19.64
C ALA A 498 -3.41 19.56 -19.44
N SER A 499 -3.20 18.23 -19.49
CA SER A 499 -4.25 17.24 -19.23
C SER A 499 -3.84 16.30 -18.11
N PHE A 500 -4.80 15.92 -17.26
CA PHE A 500 -4.53 15.04 -16.12
C PHE A 500 -5.77 14.28 -15.66
N GLY A 501 -5.58 13.03 -15.23
CA GLY A 501 -6.57 12.22 -14.54
C GLY A 501 -5.97 11.35 -13.46
N TYR A 502 -6.58 11.30 -12.26
CA TYR A 502 -6.15 10.37 -11.20
C TYR A 502 -6.20 8.90 -11.63
N LYS A 503 -7.01 8.61 -12.64
CA LYS A 503 -7.09 7.32 -13.31
C LYS A 503 -7.01 7.57 -14.81
N SER A 504 -6.19 6.85 -15.51
CA SER A 504 -5.91 7.01 -16.93
C SER A 504 -7.16 7.00 -17.84
N TYR A 505 -8.27 6.44 -17.36
CA TYR A 505 -9.54 6.36 -18.07
C TYR A 505 -10.55 7.48 -17.70
N LYS A 506 -10.24 8.34 -16.71
CA LYS A 506 -11.13 9.40 -16.27
C LYS A 506 -10.35 10.71 -16.18
N PRO A 507 -10.29 11.49 -17.28
CA PRO A 507 -9.66 12.81 -17.23
C PRO A 507 -10.43 13.71 -16.26
N VAL A 508 -9.68 14.49 -15.51
CA VAL A 508 -10.23 15.51 -14.58
C VAL A 508 -9.96 16.89 -15.13
N LEU A 509 -8.86 17.07 -15.86
CA LEU A 509 -8.52 18.27 -16.61
C LEU A 509 -8.09 17.85 -18.01
N ASP A 510 -8.53 18.57 -19.06
CA ASP A 510 -8.25 18.24 -20.45
C ASP A 510 -7.94 19.50 -21.24
N GLY A 511 -6.70 19.61 -21.78
CA GLY A 511 -6.27 20.72 -22.63
C GLY A 511 -6.25 22.10 -21.94
N ILE A 512 -5.90 22.14 -20.64
CA ILE A 512 -5.87 23.40 -19.89
C ILE A 512 -4.69 24.25 -20.32
N SER A 513 -4.98 25.45 -20.84
CA SER A 513 -3.99 26.46 -21.18
C SER A 513 -4.27 27.75 -20.42
N LEU A 514 -3.30 28.20 -19.60
CA LEU A 514 -3.43 29.36 -18.73
C LEU A 514 -2.06 30.04 -18.58
N ASP A 515 -2.04 31.37 -18.72
CA ASP A 515 -0.86 32.20 -18.50
C ASP A 515 -1.12 33.19 -17.38
N VAL A 516 -0.33 33.10 -16.29
CA VAL A 516 -0.50 33.89 -15.06
C VAL A 516 0.77 34.69 -14.79
N LYS A 517 0.63 36.01 -14.76
CA LYS A 517 1.75 36.93 -14.59
C LYS A 517 2.23 36.99 -13.12
N PRO A 518 3.50 37.35 -12.88
CA PRO A 518 3.99 37.58 -11.52
C PRO A 518 3.15 38.61 -10.77
N GLY A 519 2.73 38.24 -9.54
CA GLY A 519 1.92 39.10 -8.68
C GLY A 519 0.43 39.14 -8.99
N GLU A 520 -0.05 38.37 -9.99
CA GLU A 520 -1.45 38.28 -10.38
C GLU A 520 -2.23 37.36 -9.44
N MET A 521 -3.43 37.73 -9.04
CA MET A 521 -4.34 36.91 -8.26
C MET A 521 -5.42 36.27 -9.17
N ILE A 522 -5.40 34.95 -9.26
CA ILE A 522 -6.34 34.13 -10.03
C ILE A 522 -7.36 33.50 -9.09
N GLY A 523 -8.65 33.76 -9.33
CA GLY A 523 -9.75 33.06 -8.68
C GLY A 523 -10.23 31.87 -9.53
N LEU A 524 -10.15 30.66 -8.98
CA LEU A 524 -10.66 29.43 -9.62
C LEU A 524 -12.11 29.19 -9.20
N VAL A 525 -13.01 29.14 -10.17
CA VAL A 525 -14.47 29.02 -9.98
C VAL A 525 -15.00 27.80 -10.76
N GLY A 526 -16.07 27.20 -10.30
CA GLY A 526 -16.75 26.08 -10.95
C GLY A 526 -17.49 25.20 -9.95
N ALA A 527 -18.33 24.30 -10.44
CA ALA A 527 -19.07 23.34 -9.62
C ALA A 527 -18.10 22.40 -8.83
N SER A 528 -18.62 21.71 -7.81
CA SER A 528 -17.81 20.71 -7.08
C SER A 528 -17.42 19.58 -8.04
N GLY A 529 -16.16 19.14 -7.97
CA GLY A 529 -15.64 18.05 -8.81
C GLY A 529 -15.18 18.45 -10.21
N THR A 530 -15.20 19.73 -10.62
CA THR A 530 -14.75 20.18 -11.95
C THR A 530 -13.23 20.19 -12.15
N GLY A 531 -12.43 19.95 -11.11
CA GLY A 531 -10.97 19.88 -11.21
C GLY A 531 -10.18 21.05 -10.64
N LYS A 532 -10.82 22.00 -9.91
CA LYS A 532 -10.14 23.16 -9.28
C LYS A 532 -8.97 22.75 -8.36
N SER A 533 -9.23 21.88 -7.40
CA SER A 533 -8.19 21.39 -6.48
C SER A 533 -7.17 20.52 -7.20
N THR A 534 -7.55 19.83 -8.29
CA THR A 534 -6.62 19.10 -9.14
C THR A 534 -5.65 20.03 -9.84
N LEU A 535 -6.12 21.15 -10.39
CA LEU A 535 -5.27 22.17 -11.01
C LEU A 535 -4.24 22.72 -10.01
N ILE A 536 -4.68 23.02 -8.79
CA ILE A 536 -3.80 23.46 -7.70
C ILE A 536 -2.75 22.38 -7.36
N ASN A 537 -3.14 21.12 -7.25
CA ASN A 537 -2.23 20.01 -6.97
C ASN A 537 -1.17 19.85 -8.06
N LEU A 538 -1.50 20.11 -9.32
CA LEU A 538 -0.55 20.12 -10.43
C LEU A 538 0.43 21.30 -10.34
N ILE A 539 -0.06 22.51 -10.01
CA ILE A 539 0.78 23.69 -9.79
C ILE A 539 1.71 23.47 -8.59
N MET A 540 1.24 22.82 -7.52
CA MET A 540 2.10 22.42 -6.38
C MET A 540 3.09 21.30 -6.73
N HIS A 541 3.04 20.75 -7.94
CA HIS A 541 3.86 19.61 -8.36
C HIS A 541 3.72 18.39 -7.43
N LEU A 542 2.49 18.13 -6.94
CA LEU A 542 2.16 16.92 -6.18
C LEU A 542 1.78 15.75 -7.11
N TYR A 543 1.43 16.06 -8.36
CA TYR A 543 1.14 15.15 -9.46
C TYR A 543 1.80 15.66 -10.74
N GLU A 544 2.09 14.74 -11.67
CA GLU A 544 2.57 15.09 -13.00
C GLU A 544 1.42 15.13 -14.01
N VAL A 545 1.50 16.05 -14.99
CA VAL A 545 0.55 16.10 -16.11
C VAL A 545 0.74 14.87 -17.02
N ASP A 546 -0.39 14.31 -17.48
CA ASP A 546 -0.39 13.20 -18.44
C ASP A 546 0.04 13.68 -19.86
N ASN A 547 -0.42 14.87 -20.26
CA ASN A 547 -0.05 15.55 -21.50
C ASN A 547 0.17 17.04 -21.24
N GLY A 548 0.91 17.71 -22.14
CA GLY A 548 1.23 19.12 -22.00
C GLY A 548 2.39 19.40 -21.04
N GLU A 549 2.53 20.66 -20.64
CA GLU A 549 3.61 21.08 -19.75
C GLU A 549 3.19 22.23 -18.83
N ILE A 550 3.85 22.30 -17.65
CA ILE A 550 3.74 23.41 -16.71
C ILE A 550 5.10 24.10 -16.62
N LEU A 551 5.12 25.39 -16.87
CA LEU A 551 6.33 26.20 -16.80
C LEU A 551 6.23 27.20 -15.65
N ILE A 552 7.29 27.29 -14.87
CA ILE A 552 7.48 28.28 -13.81
C ILE A 552 8.63 29.19 -14.20
N ASP A 553 8.35 30.48 -14.35
CA ASP A 553 9.31 31.48 -14.87
C ASP A 553 10.02 31.02 -16.16
N GLY A 554 9.26 30.33 -17.06
CA GLY A 554 9.75 29.82 -18.33
C GLY A 554 10.54 28.50 -18.25
N THR A 555 10.73 27.93 -17.05
CA THR A 555 11.38 26.64 -16.85
C THR A 555 10.33 25.56 -16.58
N ASN A 556 10.46 24.38 -17.23
CA ASN A 556 9.55 23.28 -16.96
C ASN A 556 9.65 22.86 -15.49
N ILE A 557 8.50 22.67 -14.82
CA ILE A 557 8.41 22.32 -13.41
C ILE A 557 9.21 21.04 -13.07
N LYS A 558 9.33 20.11 -14.01
CA LYS A 558 10.12 18.87 -13.89
C LYS A 558 11.63 19.09 -13.82
N ASP A 559 12.09 20.22 -14.32
CA ASP A 559 13.51 20.61 -14.35
C ASP A 559 13.90 21.53 -13.18
N ILE A 560 12.99 21.74 -12.21
CA ILE A 560 13.24 22.51 -10.98
C ILE A 560 13.42 21.51 -9.82
N LYS A 561 14.43 21.74 -8.95
CA LYS A 561 14.61 20.93 -7.74
C LYS A 561 13.39 21.02 -6.83
N LEU A 562 12.84 19.87 -6.41
CA LEU A 562 11.62 19.81 -5.61
C LEU A 562 11.71 20.60 -4.30
N GLU A 563 12.78 20.42 -3.55
CA GLU A 563 12.99 21.15 -2.29
C GLU A 563 13.04 22.66 -2.51
N ASN A 564 13.74 23.09 -3.55
CA ASN A 564 13.84 24.52 -3.92
C ASN A 564 12.48 25.08 -4.37
N TYR A 565 11.68 24.28 -5.12
CA TYR A 565 10.35 24.68 -5.56
C TYR A 565 9.39 24.80 -4.37
N HIS A 566 9.26 23.75 -3.55
CA HIS A 566 8.34 23.73 -2.43
C HIS A 566 8.68 24.73 -1.34
N SER A 567 9.97 25.05 -1.13
CA SER A 567 10.38 26.09 -0.17
C SER A 567 9.92 27.49 -0.56
N GLN A 568 9.54 27.73 -1.82
CA GLN A 568 9.10 29.02 -2.35
C GLN A 568 7.59 29.05 -2.65
N ILE A 569 6.83 28.01 -2.27
CA ILE A 569 5.37 27.98 -2.35
C ILE A 569 4.78 28.12 -0.96
N GLY A 570 3.74 28.94 -0.82
CA GLY A 570 2.91 29.04 0.37
C GLY A 570 1.55 28.37 0.14
N VAL A 571 1.08 27.60 1.12
CA VAL A 571 -0.18 26.89 0.99
C VAL A 571 -1.04 27.10 2.24
N VAL A 572 -2.30 27.49 2.02
CA VAL A 572 -3.36 27.54 3.04
C VAL A 572 -4.52 26.70 2.54
N LEU A 573 -4.67 25.49 3.08
CA LEU A 573 -5.70 24.53 2.68
C LEU A 573 -7.00 24.70 3.46
N GLN A 574 -8.08 24.21 2.90
CA GLN A 574 -9.41 24.18 3.51
C GLN A 574 -9.39 23.46 4.87
N GLU A 575 -8.86 22.25 4.91
CA GLU A 575 -8.59 21.54 6.15
C GLU A 575 -7.19 21.85 6.64
N THR A 576 -7.11 22.74 7.61
CA THR A 576 -5.81 23.12 8.22
C THR A 576 -5.28 21.97 9.08
N PHE A 577 -4.17 21.37 8.64
CA PHE A 577 -3.46 20.35 9.41
C PHE A 577 -2.36 20.96 10.28
N LEU A 578 -2.44 20.70 11.59
CA LEU A 578 -1.41 21.04 12.56
C LEU A 578 -0.80 19.74 13.12
N PHE A 579 0.53 19.72 13.17
CA PHE A 579 1.25 18.59 13.75
C PHE A 579 1.19 18.64 15.28
N THR A 580 1.19 17.46 15.89
CA THR A 580 1.37 17.34 17.33
C THR A 580 2.72 17.95 17.75
N GLY A 581 2.70 18.89 18.70
CA GLY A 581 3.87 19.66 19.11
C GLY A 581 3.50 21.08 19.54
N THR A 582 4.46 21.97 19.68
CA THR A 582 4.18 23.35 20.10
C THR A 582 3.63 24.21 18.94
N ILE A 583 2.92 25.29 19.28
CA ILE A 583 2.51 26.31 18.30
C ILE A 583 3.72 26.87 17.55
N LEU A 584 4.81 27.14 18.28
CA LEU A 584 6.08 27.59 17.72
C LEU A 584 6.58 26.65 16.61
N ASN A 585 6.63 25.35 16.90
CA ASN A 585 7.10 24.34 15.94
C ASN A 585 6.20 24.25 14.71
N ASN A 586 4.89 24.42 14.91
CA ASN A 586 3.93 24.43 13.81
C ASN A 586 4.10 25.63 12.89
N ILE A 587 4.37 26.82 13.41
CA ILE A 587 4.64 28.01 12.59
C ILE A 587 6.01 27.86 11.89
N LYS A 588 7.04 27.41 12.60
CA LYS A 588 8.39 27.17 12.06
C LYS A 588 8.47 26.03 11.04
N PHE A 589 7.42 25.25 10.83
CA PHE A 589 7.45 24.08 9.98
C PHE A 589 7.94 24.37 8.55
N ALA A 590 7.56 25.51 7.97
CA ALA A 590 7.98 25.91 6.64
C ALA A 590 9.40 26.52 6.59
N LYS A 591 9.91 27.06 7.70
CA LYS A 591 11.23 27.66 7.83
C LYS A 591 11.83 27.31 9.19
N PRO A 592 12.45 26.13 9.35
CA PRO A 592 12.96 25.63 10.64
C PRO A 592 13.99 26.57 11.30
N ASP A 593 14.80 27.26 10.51
CA ASP A 593 15.86 28.15 10.97
C ASP A 593 15.37 29.58 11.33
N ALA A 594 14.05 29.82 11.24
CA ALA A 594 13.49 31.13 11.58
C ALA A 594 13.76 31.49 13.04
N THR A 595 14.07 32.76 13.28
CA THR A 595 14.26 33.32 14.63
C THR A 595 12.92 33.44 15.35
N TYR A 596 12.94 33.54 16.67
CA TYR A 596 11.72 33.73 17.46
C TYR A 596 10.98 35.03 17.09
N ASP A 597 11.74 36.10 16.80
CA ASP A 597 11.18 37.39 16.37
C ASP A 597 10.49 37.31 15.01
N GLU A 598 11.04 36.55 14.03
CA GLU A 598 10.40 36.31 12.75
C GLU A 598 9.06 35.57 12.92
N VAL A 599 9.03 34.60 13.82
CA VAL A 599 7.80 33.84 14.13
C VAL A 599 6.73 34.75 14.76
N ILE A 600 7.13 35.63 15.72
CA ILE A 600 6.21 36.57 16.33
C ILE A 600 5.69 37.57 15.27
N GLN A 601 6.50 38.07 14.39
CA GLN A 601 6.09 39.00 13.33
C GLN A 601 5.10 38.28 12.36
N ALA A 602 5.40 37.05 11.93
CA ALA A 602 4.49 36.29 11.12
C ALA A 602 3.16 36.03 11.81
N ALA A 603 3.16 35.70 13.10
CA ALA A 603 1.96 35.53 13.89
C ALA A 603 1.11 36.80 14.06
N LYS A 604 1.79 37.96 14.22
CA LYS A 604 1.12 39.27 14.24
C LYS A 604 0.46 39.60 12.90
N MET A 605 1.17 39.38 11.80
CA MET A 605 0.62 39.58 10.45
C MET A 605 -0.56 38.68 10.16
N ALA A 606 -0.57 37.45 10.70
CA ALA A 606 -1.65 36.48 10.62
C ALA A 606 -2.78 36.71 11.63
N ASN A 607 -2.76 37.76 12.41
CA ASN A 607 -3.68 38.03 13.53
C ASN A 607 -3.76 36.85 14.54
N ALA A 608 -2.66 36.08 14.69
CA ALA A 608 -2.58 34.92 15.57
C ALA A 608 -1.95 35.25 16.92
N HIS A 609 -1.10 36.27 17.00
CA HIS A 609 -0.31 36.60 18.18
C HIS A 609 -1.13 36.77 19.47
N GLU A 610 -2.25 37.50 19.37
CA GLU A 610 -3.08 37.78 20.55
C GLU A 610 -3.67 36.54 21.19
N PHE A 611 -4.27 35.63 20.40
CA PHE A 611 -4.81 34.41 20.97
C PHE A 611 -3.70 33.47 21.47
N ILE A 612 -2.55 33.40 20.77
CA ILE A 612 -1.40 32.61 21.22
C ILE A 612 -0.93 33.07 22.61
N CYS A 613 -0.85 34.39 22.85
CA CYS A 613 -0.49 34.91 24.15
C CYS A 613 -1.52 34.65 25.26
N ARG A 614 -2.78 34.32 24.89
CA ARG A 614 -3.82 33.93 25.86
C ARG A 614 -3.79 32.45 26.22
N THR A 615 -3.08 31.61 25.44
CA THR A 615 -2.90 30.20 25.78
C THR A 615 -1.96 30.04 26.99
N PRO A 616 -2.06 28.96 27.78
CA PRO A 616 -1.33 28.81 29.05
C PRO A 616 0.19 28.98 28.93
N ASP A 617 0.81 28.45 27.84
CA ASP A 617 2.25 28.48 27.63
C ASP A 617 2.64 29.34 26.40
N GLY A 618 1.72 30.18 25.90
CA GLY A 618 1.96 31.03 24.74
C GLY A 618 2.40 30.21 23.52
N TYR A 619 3.49 30.59 22.87
CA TYR A 619 4.04 29.88 21.70
C TYR A 619 4.50 28.44 22.02
N ASN A 620 4.77 28.12 23.29
CA ASN A 620 5.15 26.77 23.72
C ASN A 620 3.94 25.89 24.06
N THR A 621 2.71 26.41 23.95
CA THR A 621 1.50 25.63 24.13
C THR A 621 1.51 24.41 23.22
N TYR A 622 1.33 23.23 23.83
CA TYR A 622 1.36 21.95 23.11
C TYR A 622 0.01 21.67 22.45
N LEU A 623 0.05 21.39 21.17
CA LEU A 623 -1.11 21.04 20.36
C LEU A 623 -1.31 19.53 20.35
N SER A 624 -2.54 19.11 20.57
CA SER A 624 -2.97 17.71 20.41
C SER A 624 -3.01 17.32 18.93
N GLU A 625 -3.32 16.06 18.64
CA GLU A 625 -3.48 15.56 17.28
C GLU A 625 -4.40 16.49 16.47
N ARG A 626 -3.95 16.91 15.29
CA ARG A 626 -4.62 17.87 14.39
C ARG A 626 -5.01 19.21 15.03
N GLY A 627 -4.49 19.55 16.21
CA GLY A 627 -4.82 20.80 16.91
C GLY A 627 -6.28 20.87 17.39
N PHE A 628 -6.87 19.74 17.76
CA PHE A 628 -8.28 19.70 18.25
C PHE A 628 -8.56 20.57 19.48
N ASN A 629 -7.53 20.99 20.20
CA ASN A 629 -7.63 21.91 21.33
C ASN A 629 -7.73 23.39 20.91
N LEU A 630 -7.77 23.68 19.62
CA LEU A 630 -7.95 25.04 19.06
C LEU A 630 -9.26 25.12 18.25
N SER A 631 -9.84 26.31 18.18
CA SER A 631 -10.97 26.59 17.26
C SER A 631 -10.52 26.51 15.79
N GLY A 632 -11.47 26.37 14.86
CA GLY A 632 -11.21 26.36 13.42
C GLY A 632 -10.42 27.60 12.96
N GLY A 633 -10.87 28.79 13.39
CA GLY A 633 -10.23 30.06 13.05
C GLY A 633 -8.81 30.23 13.64
N GLU A 634 -8.56 29.70 14.84
CA GLU A 634 -7.23 29.72 15.43
C GLU A 634 -6.26 28.80 14.67
N ARG A 635 -6.70 27.58 14.32
CA ARG A 635 -5.88 26.67 13.48
C ARG A 635 -5.50 27.34 12.16
N GLN A 636 -6.47 27.98 11.51
CA GLN A 636 -6.26 28.62 10.23
C GLN A 636 -5.30 29.80 10.30
N ARG A 637 -5.40 30.65 11.35
CA ARG A 637 -4.45 31.74 11.56
C ARG A 637 -3.02 31.24 11.81
N ILE A 638 -2.83 30.08 12.43
CA ILE A 638 -1.52 29.43 12.55
C ILE A 638 -1.00 28.99 11.17
N ALA A 639 -1.86 28.43 10.30
CA ALA A 639 -1.45 28.06 8.94
C ALA A 639 -1.10 29.28 8.09
N ILE A 640 -1.85 30.38 8.23
CA ILE A 640 -1.51 31.65 7.57
C ILE A 640 -0.18 32.18 8.09
N ALA A 641 0.09 32.13 9.41
CA ALA A 641 1.40 32.50 9.97
C ALA A 641 2.55 31.67 9.41
N ARG A 642 2.32 30.34 9.23
CA ARG A 642 3.28 29.43 8.57
C ARG A 642 3.57 29.88 7.13
N ALA A 643 2.54 30.23 6.34
CA ALA A 643 2.68 30.71 4.97
C ALA A 643 3.38 32.08 4.90
N ILE A 644 3.07 33.00 5.80
CA ILE A 644 3.72 34.32 5.88
C ILE A 644 5.22 34.17 6.20
N LEU A 645 5.57 33.31 7.16
CA LEU A 645 6.96 33.08 7.58
C LEU A 645 7.83 32.55 6.43
N ASN A 646 7.23 31.73 5.56
CA ASN A 646 7.90 31.18 4.39
C ASN A 646 8.21 32.23 3.31
N ASN A 647 7.47 33.34 3.27
CA ASN A 647 7.57 34.40 2.27
C ASN A 647 7.62 33.89 0.81
N PRO A 648 6.57 33.19 0.35
CA PRO A 648 6.57 32.48 -0.93
C PRO A 648 6.43 33.39 -2.14
N GLY A 649 6.95 32.97 -3.31
CA GLY A 649 6.71 33.63 -4.61
C GLY A 649 5.34 33.26 -5.21
N ILE A 650 4.87 32.04 -4.94
CA ILE A 650 3.55 31.53 -5.36
C ILE A 650 2.76 31.16 -4.12
N LEU A 651 1.51 31.61 -4.06
CA LEU A 651 0.60 31.35 -2.96
C LEU A 651 -0.62 30.55 -3.44
N ILE A 652 -1.00 29.54 -2.67
CA ILE A 652 -2.16 28.70 -2.90
C ILE A 652 -3.15 28.88 -1.73
N LEU A 653 -4.38 29.25 -2.05
CA LEU A 653 -5.47 29.42 -1.10
C LEU A 653 -6.63 28.51 -1.49
N ASP A 654 -6.93 27.52 -0.66
CA ASP A 654 -8.06 26.62 -0.88
C ASP A 654 -9.11 26.86 0.21
N GLU A 655 -10.22 27.51 -0.16
CA GLU A 655 -11.44 27.73 0.67
C GLU A 655 -11.16 28.15 2.14
N ALA A 656 -10.29 29.13 2.32
CA ALA A 656 -9.74 29.51 3.62
C ALA A 656 -10.76 30.08 4.67
N THR A 657 -12.07 30.09 4.43
CA THR A 657 -13.05 30.74 5.34
C THR A 657 -14.35 29.96 5.58
N ALA A 658 -14.44 28.67 5.20
CA ALA A 658 -15.64 27.88 5.40
C ALA A 658 -15.90 27.58 6.89
N SER A 659 -17.14 27.74 7.35
CA SER A 659 -17.64 27.34 8.68
C SER A 659 -17.03 28.06 9.90
N LEU A 660 -16.68 29.36 9.75
CA LEU A 660 -16.14 30.18 10.82
C LEU A 660 -17.15 31.21 11.36
N ASP A 661 -16.95 31.61 12.59
CA ASP A 661 -17.67 32.76 13.18
C ASP A 661 -17.21 34.07 12.51
N THR A 662 -18.09 35.07 12.50
CA THR A 662 -17.92 36.34 11.78
C THR A 662 -16.64 37.11 12.22
N GLU A 663 -16.28 37.06 13.49
CA GLU A 663 -15.08 37.73 14.02
C GLU A 663 -13.82 37.05 13.52
N SER A 664 -13.74 35.71 13.60
CA SER A 664 -12.61 34.93 13.08
C SER A 664 -12.47 35.09 11.57
N GLU A 665 -13.58 35.13 10.83
CA GLU A 665 -13.57 35.37 9.40
C GLU A 665 -12.95 36.72 9.03
N TYR A 666 -13.35 37.81 9.69
CA TYR A 666 -12.80 39.14 9.47
C TYR A 666 -11.29 39.20 9.73
N LEU A 667 -10.82 38.57 10.83
CA LEU A 667 -9.40 38.52 11.16
C LEU A 667 -8.59 37.73 10.13
N ILE A 668 -9.16 36.63 9.63
CA ILE A 668 -8.54 35.81 8.58
C ILE A 668 -8.48 36.56 7.26
N GLN A 669 -9.57 37.23 6.86
CA GLN A 669 -9.61 38.03 5.63
C GLN A 669 -8.49 39.08 5.63
N LYS A 670 -8.36 39.86 6.72
CA LYS A 670 -7.27 40.83 6.88
C LYS A 670 -5.87 40.20 6.80
N ALA A 671 -5.71 38.99 7.34
CA ALA A 671 -4.44 38.28 7.27
C ALA A 671 -4.15 37.81 5.83
N LEU A 672 -5.17 37.35 5.09
CA LEU A 672 -5.05 36.93 3.70
C LEU A 672 -4.73 38.12 2.78
N GLU A 673 -5.38 39.28 2.93
CA GLU A 673 -5.06 40.50 2.18
C GLU A 673 -3.57 40.90 2.31
N ARG A 674 -3.01 40.78 3.53
CA ARG A 674 -1.57 41.04 3.74
C ARG A 674 -0.68 39.96 3.13
N LEU A 675 -1.18 38.72 3.11
CA LEU A 675 -0.43 37.58 2.57
C LEU A 675 -0.41 37.59 1.03
N THR A 676 -1.50 37.98 0.35
CA THR A 676 -1.61 37.99 -1.12
C THR A 676 -0.82 39.12 -1.78
N ASN A 677 -0.63 40.22 -1.07
CA ASN A 677 -0.03 41.45 -1.64
C ASN A 677 1.37 41.17 -2.24
N GLY A 678 1.50 41.43 -3.55
CA GLY A 678 2.74 41.31 -4.31
C GLY A 678 3.17 39.88 -4.62
N ARG A 679 2.28 38.87 -4.47
CA ARG A 679 2.55 37.45 -4.74
C ARG A 679 1.59 36.91 -5.79
N THR A 680 2.09 36.00 -6.64
CA THR A 680 1.21 35.29 -7.56
C THR A 680 0.33 34.32 -6.76
N THR A 681 -0.99 34.54 -6.82
CA THR A 681 -1.93 33.84 -5.94
C THR A 681 -2.95 33.05 -6.74
N PHE A 682 -3.13 31.79 -6.41
CA PHE A 682 -4.23 30.95 -6.90
C PHE A 682 -5.19 30.70 -5.74
N ALA A 683 -6.43 31.18 -5.87
CA ALA A 683 -7.45 31.03 -4.85
C ALA A 683 -8.63 30.19 -5.39
N ILE A 684 -8.98 29.09 -4.71
CA ILE A 684 -10.29 28.45 -4.94
C ILE A 684 -11.30 29.25 -4.15
N ALA A 685 -12.23 29.85 -4.87
CA ALA A 685 -13.19 30.76 -4.29
C ALA A 685 -14.57 30.10 -4.24
N HIS A 686 -15.09 29.98 -3.02
CA HIS A 686 -16.47 29.61 -2.74
C HIS A 686 -17.29 30.78 -2.18
N ARG A 687 -16.64 31.93 -1.96
CA ARG A 687 -17.30 33.15 -1.47
C ARG A 687 -17.13 34.33 -2.43
N LEU A 688 -18.19 35.10 -2.58
CA LEU A 688 -18.24 36.27 -3.47
C LEU A 688 -17.19 37.35 -3.15
N SER A 689 -16.82 37.52 -1.86
CA SER A 689 -15.80 38.48 -1.45
C SER A 689 -14.44 38.15 -2.07
N THR A 690 -14.03 36.90 -2.01
CA THR A 690 -12.73 36.45 -2.58
C THR A 690 -12.72 36.53 -4.12
N LEU A 691 -13.91 36.40 -4.77
CA LEU A 691 -14.06 36.52 -6.21
C LEU A 691 -13.91 37.94 -6.71
N LYS A 692 -14.35 38.93 -5.94
CA LYS A 692 -14.28 40.34 -6.32
C LYS A 692 -12.88 40.92 -6.29
N ASP A 693 -12.01 40.38 -5.40
CA ASP A 693 -10.66 40.89 -5.21
C ASP A 693 -9.64 40.25 -6.17
N ALA A 694 -10.05 39.23 -6.95
CA ALA A 694 -9.18 38.59 -7.93
C ALA A 694 -8.99 39.46 -9.18
N ASP A 695 -7.75 39.58 -9.64
CA ASP A 695 -7.42 40.26 -10.89
C ASP A 695 -8.11 39.61 -12.09
N ARG A 696 -8.24 38.28 -12.04
CA ARG A 696 -8.84 37.48 -13.08
C ARG A 696 -9.45 36.20 -12.52
N LEU A 697 -10.62 35.83 -13.01
CA LEU A 697 -11.33 34.60 -12.68
C LEU A 697 -11.23 33.61 -13.82
N VAL A 698 -11.02 32.35 -13.46
CA VAL A 698 -10.95 31.22 -14.38
C VAL A 698 -12.06 30.24 -13.99
N VAL A 699 -13.04 30.08 -14.86
CA VAL A 699 -14.16 29.17 -14.67
C VAL A 699 -13.82 27.82 -15.31
N ILE A 700 -13.81 26.77 -14.50
CA ILE A 700 -13.59 25.40 -14.96
C ILE A 700 -14.93 24.68 -15.00
N ASP A 701 -15.31 24.22 -16.20
CA ASP A 701 -16.48 23.41 -16.42
C ASP A 701 -16.19 22.28 -17.40
N GLN A 702 -16.83 21.12 -17.22
CA GLN A 702 -16.63 19.92 -18.06
C GLN A 702 -15.15 19.62 -18.39
N HIS A 703 -14.28 19.73 -17.39
CA HIS A 703 -12.84 19.47 -17.50
C HIS A 703 -11.98 20.49 -18.26
N HIS A 704 -12.58 21.58 -18.80
CA HIS A 704 -11.92 22.63 -19.56
C HIS A 704 -12.07 24.01 -18.91
N ILE A 705 -11.27 24.99 -19.36
CA ILE A 705 -11.48 26.39 -19.01
C ILE A 705 -12.62 26.90 -19.91
N ALA A 706 -13.79 27.17 -19.29
CA ALA A 706 -14.98 27.65 -20.00
C ALA A 706 -14.99 29.15 -20.16
N GLU A 707 -14.60 29.91 -19.12
CA GLU A 707 -14.62 31.36 -19.11
C GLU A 707 -13.41 31.93 -18.40
N VAL A 708 -12.89 33.06 -18.87
CA VAL A 708 -11.80 33.82 -18.23
C VAL A 708 -12.13 35.32 -18.35
N GLY A 709 -11.99 36.05 -17.26
CA GLY A 709 -12.25 37.49 -17.21
C GLY A 709 -12.32 38.05 -15.79
N THR A 710 -12.54 39.32 -15.65
CA THR A 710 -12.82 39.98 -14.35
C THR A 710 -14.21 39.66 -13.86
N HIS A 711 -14.52 39.94 -12.58
CA HIS A 711 -15.85 39.74 -12.01
C HIS A 711 -16.95 40.48 -12.85
N ASP A 712 -16.69 41.73 -13.19
CA ASP A 712 -17.67 42.56 -13.93
C ASP A 712 -17.87 42.07 -15.37
N GLU A 713 -16.78 41.67 -16.05
CA GLU A 713 -16.85 41.12 -17.41
C GLU A 713 -17.66 39.83 -17.46
N LEU A 714 -17.42 38.92 -16.54
CA LEU A 714 -18.10 37.62 -16.50
C LEU A 714 -19.56 37.75 -16.05
N MET A 715 -19.88 38.68 -15.16
CA MET A 715 -21.27 39.03 -14.80
C MET A 715 -22.03 39.61 -15.98
N ALA A 716 -21.38 40.53 -16.74
CA ALA A 716 -22.00 41.14 -17.93
C ALA A 716 -22.24 40.12 -19.05
N LYS A 717 -21.37 39.09 -19.16
CA LYS A 717 -21.49 38.02 -20.14
C LYS A 717 -22.69 37.11 -19.89
N GLY A 718 -23.18 37.02 -18.65
CA GLY A 718 -24.35 36.20 -18.27
C GLY A 718 -24.17 34.70 -18.45
N GLY A 719 -22.95 34.21 -18.42
CA GLY A 719 -22.56 32.82 -18.64
C GLY A 719 -22.62 31.96 -17.38
N ILE A 720 -21.78 30.91 -17.34
CA ILE A 720 -21.67 29.94 -16.22
C ILE A 720 -21.36 30.65 -14.92
N TYR A 721 -20.41 31.61 -14.94
CA TYR A 721 -20.03 32.38 -13.77
C TYR A 721 -21.21 33.16 -13.16
N ALA A 722 -21.93 33.90 -14.00
CA ALA A 722 -23.08 34.67 -13.54
C ALA A 722 -24.18 33.77 -12.95
N GLY A 723 -24.40 32.60 -13.54
CA GLY A 723 -25.32 31.60 -13.00
C GLY A 723 -24.92 31.11 -11.60
N LEU A 724 -23.64 30.82 -11.36
CA LEU A 724 -23.13 30.40 -10.06
C LEU A 724 -23.25 31.51 -9.00
N VAL A 725 -22.92 32.74 -9.36
CA VAL A 725 -23.03 33.90 -8.47
C VAL A 725 -24.49 34.16 -8.08
N ASN A 726 -25.43 34.15 -9.05
CA ASN A 726 -26.84 34.37 -8.79
C ASN A 726 -27.42 33.27 -7.87
N ALA A 727 -27.11 32.02 -8.13
CA ALA A 727 -27.52 30.92 -7.26
C ALA A 727 -27.00 31.09 -5.82
N GLN A 728 -25.78 31.58 -5.64
CA GLN A 728 -25.21 31.84 -4.32
C GLN A 728 -25.87 33.03 -3.61
N LEU A 729 -26.23 34.06 -4.35
CA LEU A 729 -26.96 35.21 -3.81
C LEU A 729 -28.39 34.84 -3.36
N GLU A 730 -29.07 33.99 -4.12
CA GLU A 730 -30.39 33.46 -3.76
C GLU A 730 -30.34 32.61 -2.49
N MET A 731 -29.30 31.74 -2.34
CA MET A 731 -29.10 30.96 -1.12
C MET A 731 -28.81 31.83 0.12
N ASN A 732 -28.14 32.97 -0.03
CA ASN A 732 -27.83 33.86 1.07
C ASN A 732 -29.03 34.78 1.42
N ALA A 733 -30.03 34.94 0.54
CA ALA A 733 -31.20 35.74 0.73
C ALA A 733 -32.41 34.95 1.32
N SER A 734 -32.34 33.61 1.25
CA SER A 734 -33.30 32.69 1.86
C SER A 734 -32.84 32.27 3.27
#